data_76d08d71f8414d79710394fac995f910
#
_entry.id   76d08d71f8414d79710394fac995f910
#
_cell.length_a   1.000
_cell.length_b   1.000
_cell.length_c   1.000
_cell.angle_alpha   90.00
_cell.angle_beta   90.00
_cell.angle_gamma   90.00
#
_symmetry.space_group_name_H-M   'P 1'
#
loop_
_entity.id
_entity.type
_entity.pdbx_description
1 polymer ?
#
loop_
_entity_poly.entity_id
_entity_poly.type
_entity_poly.pdbx_seq_one_letter_code
_entity_poly.pdbx_strand_id
1 'polypeptide(L)'
;MKICIIGKFPPIQGGVSVRTYWSAHDLAARGHEVHVVTNAKEARPPFRIHMRRQDWKRCEEARGATSGNGASGGSIKVHWTDPIDNSQFYIPMASPFVSKLAATAARIHSERPFDVIYSHYLEPYGVAGHLAAEIAGVPHVVRMAGSDSGRLWRHPQFEALYDHVLRSAAAVVATGMIAGRAIKHGVSPERIVPGGILEVPEDLFCPEGPVLDLAALREEVRSDPDVGEMLWGDFAGELPYFGIYGKLGDSKGSFALLAAMQRLKERGIEVGLLAMAHGWPALESKFRARARELGIVDRVLQIPFLPHWRVPEFLRSCLAVCCLEQDFPILAHTPVIAREVLTCGACLIGSTEVIRKLPNYSRVPDGYGCVAIDDVQDIEALTARLAAIASDPEPIPVVASRGRAFARKAQAEARHPDRLERLLKSVVSKRASSRRRSRPDARGEAEDPRFPLTRLAAQALAERHELHGAQAASGLQAGPVDLPQARAILAAAEKAVAEGQSSFRSVASAIKLEIAIAEAENADGCKDPHERTDPIFRLHTKRWALVESDLPGLVPVRDPRTRMLMFDAAELEAQARPRRRGAQGGRPCHVVAFASGDGERKEPLFVSDGIARILELCDGTRTALEITNKVAAGNGHAGNGLGLEQIEELFIAGLLTLREARTEGDQPASPAAIRR
;
A
#
# COMPACT_ATOMS: atom_id res chain seq x y z
N MET A 1 11.49 13.62 -13.43
CA MET A 1 10.08 13.46 -13.02
C MET A 1 10.02 12.98 -11.58
N LYS A 2 8.93 13.30 -10.88
CA LYS A 2 8.58 12.70 -9.59
C LYS A 2 7.57 11.59 -9.81
N ILE A 3 7.96 10.36 -9.50
CA ILE A 3 7.21 9.16 -9.85
C ILE A 3 6.80 8.45 -8.57
N CYS A 4 5.50 8.18 -8.39
CA CYS A 4 5.02 7.29 -7.34
C CYS A 4 4.84 5.88 -7.91
N ILE A 5 5.48 4.88 -7.30
CA ILE A 5 5.29 3.48 -7.62
C ILE A 5 4.51 2.82 -6.48
N ILE A 6 3.33 2.28 -6.77
CA ILE A 6 2.55 1.52 -5.77
C ILE A 6 2.65 0.04 -6.14
N GLY A 7 3.27 -0.77 -5.28
CA GLY A 7 3.51 -2.18 -5.62
C GLY A 7 4.10 -3.02 -4.49
N LYS A 8 4.18 -4.34 -4.76
CA LYS A 8 5.00 -5.22 -3.94
C LYS A 8 6.45 -4.74 -3.97
N PHE A 9 7.09 -4.77 -2.82
CA PHE A 9 8.49 -4.37 -2.68
C PHE A 9 9.17 -5.26 -1.62
N PRO A 10 10.50 -5.45 -1.62
CA PRO A 10 11.14 -6.15 -0.52
C PRO A 10 10.74 -5.55 0.85
N PRO A 11 10.49 -6.37 1.88
CA PRO A 11 10.74 -7.80 2.00
C PRO A 11 9.64 -8.73 1.47
N ILE A 12 8.66 -8.28 0.69
CA ILE A 12 7.69 -9.22 0.09
C ILE A 12 8.39 -10.07 -0.98
N GLN A 13 8.28 -11.39 -0.88
CA GLN A 13 8.81 -12.33 -1.85
C GLN A 13 8.07 -12.29 -3.20
N GLY A 14 8.80 -12.54 -4.29
CA GLY A 14 8.24 -12.89 -5.60
C GLY A 14 8.62 -11.95 -6.74
N GLY A 15 8.41 -12.42 -7.97
CA GLY A 15 8.85 -11.74 -9.20
C GLY A 15 8.25 -10.34 -9.39
N VAL A 16 7.05 -10.06 -8.86
CA VAL A 16 6.46 -8.71 -8.90
C VAL A 16 7.23 -7.76 -7.98
N SER A 17 7.61 -8.20 -6.77
CA SER A 17 8.44 -7.43 -5.85
C SER A 17 9.81 -7.10 -6.46
N VAL A 18 10.45 -8.10 -7.04
CA VAL A 18 11.73 -7.96 -7.77
C VAL A 18 11.60 -6.93 -8.90
N ARG A 19 10.53 -7.00 -9.69
CA ARG A 19 10.29 -6.05 -10.78
C ARG A 19 10.08 -4.63 -10.28
N THR A 20 9.31 -4.45 -9.20
CA THR A 20 9.09 -3.12 -8.61
C THR A 20 10.40 -2.54 -8.12
N TYR A 21 11.20 -3.34 -7.43
CA TYR A 21 12.52 -2.95 -6.94
C TYR A 21 13.42 -2.46 -8.11
N TRP A 22 13.62 -3.28 -9.14
CA TRP A 22 14.49 -2.90 -10.26
C TRP A 22 13.92 -1.73 -11.07
N SER A 23 12.60 -1.65 -11.26
CA SER A 23 11.98 -0.48 -11.93
C SER A 23 12.25 0.82 -11.17
N ALA A 24 12.17 0.80 -9.82
CA ALA A 24 12.47 1.97 -9.01
C ALA A 24 13.95 2.39 -9.13
N HIS A 25 14.84 1.41 -9.06
CA HIS A 25 16.28 1.65 -9.15
C HIS A 25 16.72 2.14 -10.55
N ASP A 26 16.16 1.57 -11.63
CA ASP A 26 16.45 2.02 -12.99
C ASP A 26 15.97 3.44 -13.25
N LEU A 27 14.78 3.79 -12.76
CA LEU A 27 14.25 5.16 -12.88
C LEU A 27 15.08 6.15 -12.07
N ALA A 28 15.47 5.80 -10.85
CA ALA A 28 16.33 6.65 -10.03
C ALA A 28 17.73 6.82 -10.66
N ALA A 29 18.32 5.76 -11.20
CA ALA A 29 19.60 5.83 -11.92
C ALA A 29 19.56 6.79 -13.13
N ARG A 30 18.35 7.02 -13.69
CA ARG A 30 18.10 7.97 -14.79
C ARG A 30 17.74 9.40 -14.32
N GLY A 31 17.95 9.70 -13.04
CA GLY A 31 17.76 11.04 -12.48
C GLY A 31 16.30 11.36 -12.07
N HIS A 32 15.44 10.35 -11.89
CA HIS A 32 14.09 10.57 -11.39
C HIS A 32 14.02 10.51 -9.85
N GLU A 33 13.12 11.30 -9.26
CA GLU A 33 12.73 11.16 -7.86
C GLU A 33 11.61 10.11 -7.79
N VAL A 34 11.90 8.98 -7.12
CA VAL A 34 11.00 7.83 -7.06
C VAL A 34 10.52 7.60 -5.64
N HIS A 35 9.22 7.62 -5.43
CA HIS A 35 8.57 7.26 -4.18
C HIS A 35 7.88 5.91 -4.35
N VAL A 36 8.27 4.91 -3.55
CA VAL A 36 7.65 3.59 -3.55
C VAL A 36 6.70 3.50 -2.37
N VAL A 37 5.41 3.22 -2.63
CA VAL A 37 4.41 2.97 -1.58
C VAL A 37 4.08 1.48 -1.57
N THR A 38 4.23 0.84 -0.41
CA THR A 38 4.12 -0.61 -0.27
C THR A 38 3.62 -1.03 1.10
N ASN A 39 2.94 -2.18 1.15
CA ASN A 39 2.51 -2.84 2.39
C ASN A 39 3.49 -3.94 2.85
N ALA A 40 4.77 -3.77 2.56
CA ALA A 40 5.77 -4.83 2.77
C ALA A 40 5.97 -5.23 4.24
N LYS A 41 5.76 -4.31 5.19
CA LYS A 41 5.80 -4.63 6.63
C LYS A 41 4.67 -5.60 7.06
N GLU A 42 3.60 -5.68 6.28
CA GLU A 42 2.42 -6.50 6.55
C GLU A 42 2.52 -7.91 5.92
N ALA A 43 3.63 -8.23 5.26
CA ALA A 43 3.84 -9.55 4.69
C ALA A 43 3.98 -10.62 5.79
N ARG A 44 3.24 -11.72 5.62
CA ARG A 44 3.34 -12.87 6.54
C ARG A 44 4.71 -13.56 6.43
N PRO A 45 5.25 -14.13 7.52
CA PRO A 45 6.57 -14.74 7.53
C PRO A 45 6.90 -15.68 6.34
N PRO A 46 6.03 -16.63 5.93
CA PRO A 46 6.33 -17.54 4.82
C PRO A 46 6.52 -16.85 3.45
N PHE A 47 6.16 -15.57 3.35
CA PHE A 47 6.28 -14.75 2.13
C PHE A 47 7.23 -13.58 2.29
N ARG A 48 8.04 -13.57 3.37
CA ARG A 48 9.06 -12.55 3.62
C ARG A 48 10.43 -13.01 3.13
N ILE A 49 11.19 -12.05 2.69
CA ILE A 49 12.61 -12.19 2.38
C ILE A 49 13.38 -11.88 3.67
N HIS A 50 14.37 -12.70 3.99
CA HIS A 50 15.32 -12.39 5.05
C HIS A 50 16.18 -11.17 4.68
N MET A 51 16.08 -10.12 5.47
CA MET A 51 16.71 -8.82 5.20
C MET A 51 17.68 -8.43 6.31
N ARG A 52 18.97 -8.40 6.01
CA ARG A 52 19.98 -7.85 6.91
C ARG A 52 19.84 -6.32 7.00
N ARG A 53 20.41 -5.72 8.03
CA ARG A 53 20.40 -4.24 8.19
C ARG A 53 20.90 -3.48 6.96
N GLN A 54 21.94 -4.01 6.30
CA GLN A 54 22.47 -3.43 5.06
C GLN A 54 21.51 -3.58 3.87
N ASP A 55 20.70 -4.63 3.83
CA ASP A 55 19.75 -4.87 2.75
C ASP A 55 18.59 -3.85 2.81
N TRP A 56 18.18 -3.42 4.02
CA TRP A 56 17.19 -2.35 4.18
C TRP A 56 17.70 -1.01 3.62
N LYS A 57 18.97 -0.65 3.88
CA LYS A 57 19.57 0.55 3.30
C LYS A 57 19.58 0.49 1.78
N ARG A 58 19.91 -0.67 1.22
CA ARG A 58 19.95 -0.88 -0.23
C ARG A 58 18.60 -0.65 -0.93
N CYS A 59 17.48 -0.75 -0.23
CA CYS A 59 16.17 -0.44 -0.78
C CYS A 59 16.01 1.03 -1.21
N GLU A 60 16.76 1.96 -0.61
CA GLU A 60 16.69 3.40 -0.89
C GLU A 60 17.97 3.96 -1.55
N GLU A 61 19.02 3.15 -1.73
CA GLU A 61 20.24 3.54 -2.40
C GLU A 61 20.08 3.42 -3.92
N ALA A 62 20.12 4.54 -4.63
CA ALA A 62 20.05 4.54 -6.11
C ALA A 62 21.25 3.79 -6.71
N ARG A 63 21.01 2.90 -7.67
CA ARG A 63 22.07 2.15 -8.38
C ARG A 63 22.99 3.13 -9.11
N GLY A 64 24.30 3.05 -8.87
CA GLY A 64 25.30 3.90 -9.50
C GLY A 64 25.65 5.19 -8.76
N ALA A 65 25.11 5.43 -7.58
CA ALA A 65 25.47 6.59 -6.73
C ALA A 65 26.94 6.60 -6.27
N THR A 66 27.67 5.50 -6.43
CA THR A 66 29.07 5.35 -6.04
C THR A 66 30.09 5.64 -7.15
N SER A 67 29.67 5.84 -8.38
CA SER A 67 30.57 6.20 -9.47
C SER A 67 30.64 7.72 -9.61
N GLY A 68 31.77 8.28 -9.20
CA GLY A 68 32.08 9.70 -9.05
C GLY A 68 32.05 10.62 -10.28
N ASN A 69 31.15 10.40 -11.21
CA ASN A 69 30.88 11.32 -12.31
C ASN A 69 29.63 12.13 -12.01
N GLY A 70 29.78 13.33 -11.54
CA GLY A 70 28.92 14.45 -11.24
C GLY A 70 27.52 14.65 -11.89
N ALA A 71 26.89 13.61 -12.39
CA ALA A 71 25.47 13.65 -12.74
C ALA A 71 24.66 13.50 -11.46
N SER A 72 23.80 14.47 -11.14
CA SER A 72 22.85 14.41 -10.04
C SER A 72 21.96 13.18 -10.20
N GLY A 73 22.33 12.07 -9.54
CA GLY A 73 21.53 10.84 -9.51
C GLY A 73 20.16 11.16 -8.91
N GLY A 74 19.10 10.50 -9.41
CA GLY A 74 17.79 10.54 -8.80
C GLY A 74 17.81 9.92 -7.40
N SER A 75 16.64 9.88 -6.76
CA SER A 75 16.48 9.35 -5.41
C SER A 75 15.37 8.31 -5.34
N ILE A 76 15.48 7.40 -4.36
CA ILE A 76 14.42 6.46 -4.00
C ILE A 76 14.05 6.71 -2.55
N LYS A 77 12.75 6.82 -2.28
CA LYS A 77 12.21 6.84 -0.94
C LYS A 77 11.10 5.79 -0.82
N VAL A 78 11.21 4.91 0.17
CA VAL A 78 10.23 3.85 0.38
C VAL A 78 9.31 4.21 1.55
N HIS A 79 8.01 4.13 1.30
CA HIS A 79 6.95 4.40 2.27
C HIS A 79 6.20 3.11 2.54
N TRP A 80 6.37 2.56 3.73
CA TRP A 80 5.67 1.36 4.15
C TRP A 80 4.38 1.72 4.87
N THR A 81 3.28 1.03 4.53
CA THR A 81 2.10 1.04 5.37
C THR A 81 2.30 0.10 6.56
N ASP A 82 1.81 0.51 7.72
CA ASP A 82 1.91 -0.29 8.94
C ASP A 82 0.67 -1.20 9.10
N PRO A 83 0.81 -2.34 9.81
CA PRO A 83 -0.32 -3.14 10.20
C PRO A 83 -1.33 -2.32 10.99
N ILE A 84 -2.61 -2.60 10.78
CA ILE A 84 -3.67 -2.01 11.60
C ILE A 84 -3.82 -2.84 12.87
N ASP A 85 -3.89 -2.17 14.01
CA ASP A 85 -4.18 -2.77 15.29
C ASP A 85 -5.57 -3.45 15.27
N ASN A 86 -5.68 -4.62 15.90
CA ASN A 86 -6.94 -5.36 16.02
C ASN A 86 -8.05 -4.54 16.69
N SER A 87 -7.70 -3.61 17.58
CA SER A 87 -8.66 -2.70 18.21
C SER A 87 -9.32 -1.71 17.24
N GLN A 88 -8.77 -1.54 16.05
CA GLN A 88 -9.30 -0.66 15.00
C GLN A 88 -10.20 -1.40 13.99
N PHE A 89 -10.35 -2.71 14.13
CA PHE A 89 -11.22 -3.51 13.27
C PHE A 89 -12.63 -3.64 13.85
N TYR A 90 -13.60 -3.04 13.19
CA TYR A 90 -15.02 -3.30 13.45
C TYR A 90 -15.52 -4.56 12.76
N ILE A 91 -14.97 -4.87 11.59
CA ILE A 91 -15.36 -6.00 10.79
C ILE A 91 -14.26 -7.05 10.87
N PRO A 92 -14.51 -8.23 11.44
CA PRO A 92 -13.54 -9.32 11.44
C PRO A 92 -13.04 -9.63 10.03
N MET A 93 -11.75 -9.92 9.89
CA MET A 93 -11.10 -10.24 8.61
C MET A 93 -11.03 -9.09 7.60
N ALA A 94 -11.45 -7.88 7.94
CA ALA A 94 -11.26 -6.71 7.08
C ALA A 94 -9.79 -6.35 6.96
N SER A 95 -9.32 -6.15 5.73
CA SER A 95 -7.97 -5.70 5.45
C SER A 95 -8.00 -4.49 4.53
N PRO A 96 -7.78 -3.28 5.04
CA PRO A 96 -7.87 -2.05 4.26
C PRO A 96 -6.57 -1.75 3.48
N PHE A 97 -5.93 -2.76 2.89
CA PHE A 97 -4.68 -2.57 2.13
C PHE A 97 -4.80 -1.52 1.04
N VAL A 98 -5.88 -1.57 0.26
CA VAL A 98 -6.15 -0.60 -0.82
C VAL A 98 -6.23 0.82 -0.27
N SER A 99 -7.03 1.02 0.77
CA SER A 99 -7.27 2.33 1.38
C SER A 99 -5.99 2.92 1.97
N LYS A 100 -5.20 2.12 2.70
CA LYS A 100 -3.92 2.58 3.28
C LYS A 100 -2.90 2.98 2.23
N LEU A 101 -2.76 2.16 1.18
CA LEU A 101 -1.84 2.44 0.06
C LEU A 101 -2.25 3.72 -0.68
N ALA A 102 -3.54 3.86 -0.99
CA ALA A 102 -4.06 5.04 -1.68
C ALA A 102 -3.91 6.31 -0.84
N ALA A 103 -4.30 6.27 0.44
CA ALA A 103 -4.19 7.40 1.36
C ALA A 103 -2.72 7.82 1.58
N THR A 104 -1.82 6.85 1.74
CA THR A 104 -0.37 7.14 1.86
C THR A 104 0.16 7.85 0.63
N ALA A 105 -0.17 7.37 -0.58
CA ALA A 105 0.26 8.00 -1.82
C ALA A 105 -0.35 9.42 -1.99
N ALA A 106 -1.62 9.61 -1.65
CA ALA A 106 -2.28 10.91 -1.72
C ALA A 106 -1.66 11.92 -0.74
N ARG A 107 -1.36 11.51 0.50
CA ARG A 107 -0.68 12.34 1.50
C ARG A 107 0.71 12.78 1.02
N ILE A 108 1.51 11.84 0.49
CA ILE A 108 2.84 12.20 -0.05
C ILE A 108 2.69 13.16 -1.22
N HIS A 109 1.69 12.96 -2.09
CA HIS A 109 1.43 13.86 -3.21
C HIS A 109 1.12 15.28 -2.74
N SER A 110 0.33 15.46 -1.66
CA SER A 110 0.00 16.79 -1.13
C SER A 110 1.24 17.55 -0.64
N GLU A 111 2.22 16.85 -0.08
CA GLU A 111 3.49 17.42 0.36
C GLU A 111 4.49 17.61 -0.80
N ARG A 112 4.52 16.64 -1.72
CA ARG A 112 5.47 16.54 -2.84
C ARG A 112 4.77 16.04 -4.10
N PRO A 113 4.17 16.93 -4.89
CA PRO A 113 3.36 16.55 -6.05
C PRO A 113 4.08 15.62 -7.01
N PHE A 114 3.43 14.49 -7.36
CA PHE A 114 3.90 13.54 -8.35
C PHE A 114 3.50 13.98 -9.76
N ASP A 115 4.30 13.59 -10.76
CA ASP A 115 3.95 13.75 -12.17
C ASP A 115 3.07 12.59 -12.67
N VAL A 116 3.26 11.38 -12.10
CA VAL A 116 2.60 10.15 -12.51
C VAL A 116 2.59 9.12 -11.39
N ILE A 117 1.53 8.31 -11.33
CA ILE A 117 1.45 7.10 -10.49
C ILE A 117 1.57 5.86 -11.39
N TYR A 118 2.47 4.95 -11.02
CA TYR A 118 2.69 3.69 -11.67
C TYR A 118 2.43 2.54 -10.69
N SER A 119 1.54 1.62 -11.02
CA SER A 119 1.23 0.49 -10.15
C SER A 119 1.58 -0.85 -10.78
N HIS A 120 2.07 -1.76 -9.94
CA HIS A 120 2.39 -3.13 -10.29
C HIS A 120 1.40 -4.08 -9.63
N TYR A 121 0.73 -4.91 -10.40
CA TYR A 121 -0.34 -5.80 -9.96
C TYR A 121 -1.68 -5.08 -9.82
N LEU A 122 -2.79 -5.76 -10.11
CA LEU A 122 -4.10 -5.11 -10.09
C LEU A 122 -4.62 -4.95 -8.66
N GLU A 123 -4.57 -6.01 -7.86
CA GLU A 123 -5.04 -6.01 -6.47
C GLU A 123 -3.89 -6.28 -5.49
N PRO A 124 -3.66 -5.45 -4.46
CA PRO A 124 -4.37 -4.21 -4.11
C PRO A 124 -3.80 -2.95 -4.81
N TYR A 125 -2.70 -3.05 -5.51
CA TYR A 125 -1.84 -1.92 -5.91
C TYR A 125 -2.42 -1.11 -7.07
N GLY A 126 -3.01 -1.76 -8.07
CA GLY A 126 -3.65 -1.10 -9.21
C GLY A 126 -4.90 -0.33 -8.81
N VAL A 127 -5.72 -0.94 -7.93
CA VAL A 127 -6.90 -0.27 -7.38
C VAL A 127 -6.49 0.91 -6.51
N ALA A 128 -5.50 0.72 -5.62
CA ALA A 128 -4.96 1.81 -4.82
C ALA A 128 -4.33 2.93 -5.67
N GLY A 129 -3.63 2.55 -6.75
CA GLY A 129 -3.06 3.49 -7.71
C GLY A 129 -4.09 4.31 -8.45
N HIS A 130 -5.20 3.70 -8.82
CA HIS A 130 -6.34 4.39 -9.43
C HIS A 130 -6.93 5.44 -8.45
N LEU A 131 -7.27 5.02 -7.23
CA LEU A 131 -7.81 5.94 -6.22
C LEU A 131 -6.85 7.09 -5.89
N ALA A 132 -5.57 6.79 -5.70
CA ALA A 132 -4.56 7.82 -5.45
C ALA A 132 -4.41 8.78 -6.63
N ALA A 133 -4.50 8.29 -7.87
CA ALA A 133 -4.40 9.11 -9.07
C ALA A 133 -5.61 10.02 -9.26
N GLU A 134 -6.82 9.56 -8.93
CA GLU A 134 -8.03 10.38 -8.93
C GLU A 134 -7.93 11.50 -7.89
N ILE A 135 -7.54 11.19 -6.65
CA ILE A 135 -7.35 12.18 -5.57
C ILE A 135 -6.27 13.20 -5.95
N ALA A 136 -5.12 12.73 -6.45
CA ALA A 136 -3.99 13.58 -6.80
C ALA A 136 -4.17 14.32 -8.13
N GLY A 137 -5.17 13.94 -8.91
CA GLY A 137 -5.37 14.52 -10.23
C GLY A 137 -4.19 14.28 -11.19
N VAL A 138 -3.49 13.13 -11.12
CA VAL A 138 -2.33 12.77 -11.98
C VAL A 138 -2.62 11.53 -12.83
N PRO A 139 -1.87 11.29 -13.93
CA PRO A 139 -2.10 10.10 -14.73
C PRO A 139 -1.68 8.82 -13.98
N HIS A 140 -2.45 7.75 -14.19
CA HIS A 140 -2.18 6.43 -13.67
C HIS A 140 -1.74 5.48 -14.80
N VAL A 141 -0.66 4.75 -14.59
CA VAL A 141 -0.20 3.66 -15.45
C VAL A 141 -0.26 2.38 -14.63
N VAL A 142 -0.99 1.38 -15.10
CA VAL A 142 -1.12 0.09 -14.42
C VAL A 142 -0.42 -1.00 -15.19
N ARG A 143 0.41 -1.81 -14.52
CA ARG A 143 1.04 -3.00 -15.08
C ARG A 143 0.36 -4.25 -14.54
N MET A 144 -0.14 -5.06 -15.44
CA MET A 144 -0.74 -6.33 -15.12
C MET A 144 0.30 -7.45 -14.98
N ALA A 145 -0.01 -8.43 -14.13
CA ALA A 145 0.76 -9.65 -13.98
C ALA A 145 -0.12 -10.89 -14.25
N GLY A 146 0.50 -12.07 -14.35
CA GLY A 146 -0.22 -13.28 -14.75
C GLY A 146 -1.29 -13.72 -13.76
N SER A 147 -1.04 -13.61 -12.46
CA SER A 147 -1.97 -14.11 -11.43
C SER A 147 -3.17 -13.20 -11.17
N ASP A 148 -3.04 -11.89 -11.28
CA ASP A 148 -4.17 -10.97 -11.14
C ASP A 148 -5.13 -11.11 -12.33
N SER A 149 -4.59 -11.19 -13.54
CA SER A 149 -5.38 -11.40 -14.75
C SER A 149 -5.94 -12.81 -14.88
N GLY A 150 -5.21 -13.82 -14.40
CA GLY A 150 -5.57 -15.23 -14.53
C GLY A 150 -6.56 -15.75 -13.49
N ARG A 151 -6.62 -15.12 -12.32
CA ARG A 151 -7.45 -15.54 -11.19
C ARG A 151 -8.47 -14.49 -10.79
N LEU A 152 -8.00 -13.33 -10.30
CA LEU A 152 -8.88 -12.33 -9.69
C LEU A 152 -9.81 -11.68 -10.71
N TRP A 153 -9.29 -11.28 -11.85
CA TRP A 153 -10.11 -10.63 -12.90
C TRP A 153 -11.17 -11.56 -13.52
N ARG A 154 -11.07 -12.87 -13.32
CA ARG A 154 -12.09 -13.83 -13.76
C ARG A 154 -13.24 -13.98 -12.77
N HIS A 155 -13.09 -13.44 -11.57
CA HIS A 155 -14.10 -13.56 -10.54
C HIS A 155 -15.17 -12.48 -10.74
N PRO A 156 -16.46 -12.82 -10.88
CA PRO A 156 -17.52 -11.87 -11.22
C PRO A 156 -17.64 -10.70 -10.26
N GLN A 157 -17.33 -10.90 -8.97
CA GLN A 157 -17.40 -9.84 -7.96
C GLN A 157 -16.35 -8.75 -8.13
N PHE A 158 -15.25 -9.01 -8.85
CA PHE A 158 -14.16 -8.06 -9.05
C PHE A 158 -14.12 -7.46 -10.44
N GLU A 159 -14.78 -8.11 -11.42
CA GLU A 159 -14.68 -7.78 -12.83
C GLU A 159 -15.02 -6.31 -13.11
N ALA A 160 -16.16 -5.83 -12.61
CA ALA A 160 -16.62 -4.46 -12.85
C ALA A 160 -15.63 -3.40 -12.35
N LEU A 161 -15.05 -3.62 -11.14
CA LEU A 161 -14.06 -2.70 -10.58
C LEU A 161 -12.77 -2.70 -11.39
N TYR A 162 -12.26 -3.89 -11.73
CA TYR A 162 -11.00 -4.01 -12.46
C TYR A 162 -11.13 -3.49 -13.89
N ASP A 163 -12.25 -3.71 -14.55
CA ASP A 163 -12.57 -3.12 -15.84
C ASP A 163 -12.59 -1.59 -15.77
N HIS A 164 -13.18 -1.02 -14.73
CA HIS A 164 -13.19 0.42 -14.52
C HIS A 164 -11.77 0.97 -14.33
N VAL A 165 -10.97 0.36 -13.46
CA VAL A 165 -9.56 0.75 -13.22
C VAL A 165 -8.75 0.71 -14.52
N LEU A 166 -8.89 -0.36 -15.29
CA LEU A 166 -8.12 -0.53 -16.54
C LEU A 166 -8.57 0.45 -17.63
N ARG A 167 -9.87 0.69 -17.78
CA ARG A 167 -10.41 1.67 -18.75
C ARG A 167 -10.07 3.10 -18.38
N SER A 168 -9.95 3.43 -17.09
CA SER A 168 -9.58 4.77 -16.62
C SER A 168 -8.08 5.04 -16.69
N ALA A 169 -7.24 4.01 -16.69
CA ALA A 169 -5.79 4.15 -16.73
C ALA A 169 -5.32 4.89 -17.99
N ALA A 170 -4.34 5.78 -17.83
CA ALA A 170 -3.70 6.50 -18.95
C ALA A 170 -2.92 5.53 -19.87
N ALA A 171 -2.39 4.43 -19.32
CA ALA A 171 -1.86 3.30 -20.06
C ALA A 171 -1.94 2.01 -19.23
N VAL A 172 -2.12 0.88 -19.93
CA VAL A 172 -2.13 -0.47 -19.37
C VAL A 172 -0.96 -1.24 -19.95
N VAL A 173 -0.04 -1.68 -19.10
CA VAL A 173 1.11 -2.48 -19.51
C VAL A 173 0.74 -3.96 -19.46
N ALA A 174 0.50 -4.55 -20.62
CA ALA A 174 0.07 -5.94 -20.77
C ALA A 174 0.59 -6.56 -22.08
N THR A 175 0.69 -7.88 -22.14
CA THR A 175 1.15 -8.61 -23.36
C THR A 175 0.28 -9.84 -23.62
N GLY A 176 0.30 -10.32 -24.87
CA GLY A 176 -0.33 -11.56 -25.26
C GLY A 176 -1.81 -11.66 -24.88
N MET A 177 -2.19 -12.78 -24.27
CA MET A 177 -3.57 -13.03 -23.84
C MET A 177 -4.12 -12.00 -22.86
N ILE A 178 -3.27 -11.40 -22.03
CA ILE A 178 -3.70 -10.37 -21.05
C ILE A 178 -4.12 -9.10 -21.80
N ALA A 179 -3.32 -8.68 -22.80
CA ALA A 179 -3.64 -7.53 -23.64
C ALA A 179 -4.94 -7.76 -24.44
N GLY A 180 -5.09 -8.94 -25.07
CA GLY A 180 -6.32 -9.30 -25.79
C GLY A 180 -7.56 -9.29 -24.88
N ARG A 181 -7.44 -9.79 -23.66
CA ARG A 181 -8.52 -9.72 -22.67
C ARG A 181 -8.85 -8.27 -22.29
N ALA A 182 -7.85 -7.41 -22.05
CA ALA A 182 -8.07 -6.02 -21.71
C ALA A 182 -8.84 -5.28 -22.82
N ILE A 183 -8.50 -5.53 -24.09
CA ILE A 183 -9.24 -4.98 -25.25
C ILE A 183 -10.69 -5.47 -25.24
N LYS A 184 -10.91 -6.77 -25.04
CA LYS A 184 -12.26 -7.36 -24.98
C LYS A 184 -13.12 -6.73 -23.86
N HIS A 185 -12.50 -6.31 -22.76
CA HIS A 185 -13.15 -5.63 -21.63
C HIS A 185 -13.19 -4.10 -21.76
N GLY A 186 -12.97 -3.57 -22.98
CA GLY A 186 -13.19 -2.17 -23.32
C GLY A 186 -12.01 -1.24 -23.05
N VAL A 187 -10.81 -1.77 -22.83
CA VAL A 187 -9.59 -0.95 -22.81
C VAL A 187 -9.22 -0.61 -24.24
N SER A 188 -9.08 0.68 -24.53
CA SER A 188 -8.71 1.17 -25.86
C SER A 188 -7.32 0.66 -26.28
N PRO A 189 -7.17 0.08 -27.49
CA PRO A 189 -5.93 -0.53 -27.93
C PRO A 189 -4.71 0.39 -27.87
N GLU A 190 -4.89 1.69 -28.15
CA GLU A 190 -3.83 2.70 -28.07
C GLU A 190 -3.30 2.97 -26.66
N ARG A 191 -4.03 2.55 -25.63
CA ARG A 191 -3.57 2.62 -24.22
C ARG A 191 -2.85 1.36 -23.78
N ILE A 192 -2.90 0.29 -24.58
CA ILE A 192 -2.20 -0.95 -24.24
C ILE A 192 -0.77 -0.89 -24.73
N VAL A 193 0.16 -0.99 -23.81
CA VAL A 193 1.60 -0.99 -24.08
C VAL A 193 2.17 -2.37 -23.78
N PRO A 194 2.87 -2.98 -24.73
CA PRO A 194 3.50 -4.28 -24.49
C PRO A 194 4.46 -4.21 -23.30
N GLY A 195 4.26 -5.07 -22.32
CA GLY A 195 5.18 -5.24 -21.20
C GLY A 195 6.43 -5.99 -21.65
N GLY A 196 7.61 -5.42 -21.47
CA GLY A 196 8.87 -6.15 -21.64
C GLY A 196 9.03 -7.27 -20.60
N ILE A 197 9.93 -8.20 -20.86
CA ILE A 197 10.38 -9.17 -19.84
C ILE A 197 11.11 -8.41 -18.72
N LEU A 198 11.16 -9.01 -17.51
CA LEU A 198 12.03 -8.49 -16.45
C LEU A 198 13.48 -8.66 -16.92
N GLU A 199 14.23 -7.59 -16.98
CA GLU A 199 15.66 -7.65 -17.21
C GLU A 199 16.34 -8.20 -15.94
N VAL A 200 17.12 -9.28 -16.11
CA VAL A 200 17.94 -9.85 -15.03
C VAL A 200 19.28 -9.11 -15.05
N PRO A 201 19.70 -8.46 -13.93
CA PRO A 201 20.93 -7.67 -13.90
C PRO A 201 22.18 -8.55 -14.14
N GLU A 202 22.80 -8.46 -15.30
CA GLU A 202 23.94 -9.31 -15.70
C GLU A 202 25.22 -9.03 -14.90
N ASP A 203 25.34 -7.88 -14.28
CA ASP A 203 26.43 -7.51 -13.37
C ASP A 203 26.35 -8.20 -12.02
N LEU A 204 25.15 -8.63 -11.61
CA LEU A 204 24.91 -9.41 -10.40
C LEU A 204 24.76 -10.89 -10.69
N PHE A 205 23.96 -11.22 -11.71
CA PHE A 205 23.73 -12.60 -12.16
C PHE A 205 24.81 -12.99 -13.17
N CYS A 206 25.99 -13.30 -12.66
CA CYS A 206 27.15 -13.75 -13.43
C CYS A 206 27.79 -14.96 -12.73
N PRO A 207 28.58 -15.76 -13.44
CA PRO A 207 29.25 -16.93 -12.86
C PRO A 207 30.25 -16.55 -11.76
N GLU A 208 30.82 -15.36 -11.89
CA GLU A 208 31.83 -14.85 -10.97
C GLU A 208 31.17 -14.18 -9.76
N GLY A 209 31.78 -14.34 -8.59
CA GLY A 209 31.33 -13.69 -7.35
C GLY A 209 31.18 -14.65 -6.17
N PRO A 210 30.68 -14.17 -5.04
CA PRO A 210 30.58 -14.97 -3.82
C PRO A 210 29.57 -16.13 -3.99
N VAL A 211 29.87 -17.22 -3.33
CA VAL A 211 28.94 -18.33 -3.06
C VAL A 211 28.29 -18.15 -1.70
N LEU A 212 27.22 -18.86 -1.43
CA LEU A 212 26.50 -18.78 -0.17
C LEU A 212 27.29 -19.50 0.95
N ASP A 213 27.64 -18.77 1.98
CA ASP A 213 28.18 -19.36 3.22
C ASP A 213 26.99 -19.85 4.06
N LEU A 214 26.75 -21.18 4.05
CA LEU A 214 25.63 -21.79 4.75
C LEU A 214 25.78 -21.72 6.27
N ALA A 215 27.01 -21.75 6.81
CA ALA A 215 27.24 -21.67 8.25
C ALA A 215 26.90 -20.26 8.76
N ALA A 216 27.44 -19.23 8.08
CA ALA A 216 27.14 -17.84 8.40
C ALA A 216 25.64 -17.53 8.21
N LEU A 217 25.01 -18.03 7.14
CA LEU A 217 23.58 -17.83 6.91
C LEU A 217 22.72 -18.45 8.01
N ARG A 218 23.06 -19.64 8.49
CA ARG A 218 22.32 -20.31 9.57
C ARG A 218 22.35 -19.49 10.85
N GLU A 219 23.50 -18.94 11.22
CA GLU A 219 23.64 -18.11 12.41
C GLU A 219 22.86 -16.80 12.26
N GLU A 220 22.98 -16.16 11.10
CA GLU A 220 22.26 -14.95 10.74
C GLU A 220 20.73 -15.14 10.82
N VAL A 221 20.21 -16.23 10.25
CA VAL A 221 18.77 -16.53 10.20
C VAL A 221 18.22 -16.92 11.57
N ARG A 222 18.96 -17.70 12.37
CA ARG A 222 18.51 -18.08 13.73
C ARG A 222 18.29 -16.88 14.65
N SER A 223 19.02 -15.81 14.43
CA SER A 223 18.87 -14.56 15.19
C SER A 223 17.73 -13.66 14.70
N ASP A 224 17.11 -13.96 13.55
CA ASP A 224 16.03 -13.18 12.98
C ASP A 224 14.66 -13.72 13.41
N PRO A 225 13.90 -12.99 14.28
CA PRO A 225 12.62 -13.45 14.79
C PRO A 225 11.54 -13.56 13.71
N ASP A 226 11.69 -12.86 12.59
CA ASP A 226 10.71 -12.85 11.50
C ASP A 226 10.80 -14.07 10.59
N VAL A 227 11.99 -14.68 10.46
CA VAL A 227 12.26 -15.75 9.49
C VAL A 227 12.99 -16.95 10.06
N GLY A 228 13.36 -16.94 11.35
CA GLY A 228 14.11 -18.02 11.99
C GLY A 228 13.44 -19.40 11.86
N GLU A 229 12.12 -19.47 11.94
CA GLU A 229 11.34 -20.69 11.75
C GLU A 229 11.33 -21.22 10.31
N MET A 230 11.78 -20.43 9.34
CA MET A 230 11.90 -20.83 7.94
C MET A 230 13.16 -21.68 7.70
N LEU A 231 14.11 -21.66 8.63
CA LEU A 231 15.29 -22.53 8.60
C LEU A 231 14.91 -23.92 9.10
N TRP A 232 15.06 -24.94 8.24
CA TRP A 232 14.69 -26.30 8.59
C TRP A 232 15.53 -27.34 7.86
N GLY A 233 15.82 -28.46 8.52
CA GLY A 233 16.56 -29.60 7.99
C GLY A 233 18.00 -29.63 8.51
N ASP A 234 18.62 -30.81 8.40
CA ASP A 234 19.91 -31.12 9.06
C ASP A 234 21.09 -31.16 8.09
N PHE A 235 20.84 -30.97 6.77
CA PHE A 235 21.91 -30.98 5.77
C PHE A 235 22.96 -29.90 6.09
N ALA A 236 24.22 -30.33 6.33
CA ALA A 236 25.29 -29.44 6.74
C ALA A 236 25.94 -28.62 5.61
N GLY A 237 25.74 -29.03 4.34
CA GLY A 237 26.33 -28.38 3.19
C GLY A 237 27.68 -28.89 2.76
N GLU A 238 28.11 -30.03 3.33
CA GLU A 238 29.42 -30.65 3.01
C GLU A 238 29.43 -31.40 1.67
N LEU A 239 28.24 -31.81 1.21
CA LEU A 239 28.06 -32.49 -0.08
C LEU A 239 27.70 -31.51 -1.17
N PRO A 240 27.97 -31.83 -2.45
CA PRO A 240 27.33 -31.12 -3.57
C PRO A 240 25.80 -31.12 -3.43
N TYR A 241 25.11 -30.08 -3.85
CA TYR A 241 23.67 -30.04 -3.69
C TYR A 241 22.94 -29.41 -4.87
N PHE A 242 21.76 -29.94 -5.13
CA PHE A 242 20.80 -29.32 -6.04
C PHE A 242 20.11 -28.16 -5.35
N GLY A 243 19.73 -27.15 -6.12
CA GLY A 243 18.95 -26.02 -5.64
C GLY A 243 17.51 -26.08 -6.13
N ILE A 244 16.57 -25.66 -5.27
CA ILE A 244 15.21 -25.28 -5.70
C ILE A 244 14.88 -23.95 -5.05
N TYR A 245 14.30 -23.00 -5.83
CA TYR A 245 13.86 -21.79 -5.21
C TYR A 245 12.52 -21.27 -5.77
N GLY A 246 11.72 -20.62 -4.90
CA GLY A 246 10.41 -20.10 -5.23
C GLY A 246 9.30 -20.61 -4.30
N LYS A 247 8.10 -20.80 -4.84
CA LYS A 247 6.98 -21.29 -4.04
C LYS A 247 6.94 -22.82 -4.04
N LEU A 248 6.64 -23.39 -2.86
CA LEU A 248 6.30 -24.81 -2.74
C LEU A 248 4.96 -25.11 -3.44
N GLY A 249 4.84 -26.32 -3.98
CA GLY A 249 3.60 -26.83 -4.55
C GLY A 249 3.80 -28.06 -5.43
N ASP A 250 2.71 -28.81 -5.64
CA ASP A 250 2.72 -29.99 -6.52
C ASP A 250 3.05 -29.55 -7.97
N SER A 251 2.38 -28.53 -8.49
CA SER A 251 2.68 -27.95 -9.81
C SER A 251 4.04 -27.26 -9.94
N LYS A 252 4.80 -27.15 -8.85
CA LYS A 252 6.18 -26.65 -8.83
C LYS A 252 7.22 -27.77 -8.80
N GLY A 253 6.77 -29.03 -8.74
CA GLY A 253 7.63 -30.20 -8.67
C GLY A 253 8.37 -30.40 -7.34
N SER A 254 8.00 -29.65 -6.28
CA SER A 254 8.71 -29.68 -5.01
C SER A 254 8.69 -31.07 -4.34
N PHE A 255 7.56 -31.77 -4.43
CA PHE A 255 7.37 -33.08 -3.81
C PHE A 255 7.96 -34.21 -4.67
N ALA A 256 7.91 -34.08 -5.99
CA ALA A 256 8.58 -34.99 -6.91
C ALA A 256 10.11 -34.96 -6.69
N LEU A 257 10.66 -33.75 -6.49
CA LEU A 257 12.09 -33.58 -6.18
C LEU A 257 12.48 -34.27 -4.86
N LEU A 258 11.66 -34.18 -3.80
CA LEU A 258 11.92 -34.92 -2.54
C LEU A 258 11.96 -36.45 -2.77
N ALA A 259 11.02 -36.98 -3.57
CA ALA A 259 11.00 -38.40 -3.91
C ALA A 259 12.24 -38.80 -4.71
N ALA A 260 12.69 -37.99 -5.65
CA ALA A 260 13.93 -38.24 -6.40
C ALA A 260 15.16 -38.18 -5.48
N MET A 261 15.22 -37.26 -4.51
CA MET A 261 16.31 -37.20 -3.52
C MET A 261 16.39 -38.46 -2.66
N GLN A 262 15.25 -39.06 -2.27
CA GLN A 262 15.23 -40.37 -1.61
C GLN A 262 15.87 -41.46 -2.47
N ARG A 263 15.46 -41.53 -3.75
CA ARG A 263 16.02 -42.53 -4.68
C ARG A 263 17.51 -42.35 -4.89
N LEU A 264 18.02 -41.11 -4.92
CA LEU A 264 19.47 -40.86 -4.99
C LEU A 264 20.18 -41.38 -3.74
N LYS A 265 19.63 -41.14 -2.56
CA LYS A 265 20.17 -41.67 -1.29
C LYS A 265 20.20 -43.21 -1.28
N GLU A 266 19.11 -43.86 -1.71
CA GLU A 266 19.01 -45.31 -1.86
C GLU A 266 20.05 -45.89 -2.84
N ARG A 267 20.43 -45.14 -3.86
CA ARG A 267 21.47 -45.50 -4.82
C ARG A 267 22.91 -45.20 -4.31
N GLY A 268 23.06 -44.67 -3.10
CA GLY A 268 24.34 -44.30 -2.53
C GLY A 268 24.97 -43.06 -3.17
N ILE A 269 24.18 -42.23 -3.85
CA ILE A 269 24.66 -40.98 -4.44
C ILE A 269 24.65 -39.88 -3.37
N GLU A 270 25.85 -39.38 -3.05
CA GLU A 270 26.08 -38.39 -2.00
C GLU A 270 25.80 -36.97 -2.51
N VAL A 271 24.55 -36.52 -2.40
CA VAL A 271 24.09 -35.19 -2.83
C VAL A 271 23.01 -34.67 -1.89
N GLY A 272 22.99 -33.36 -1.65
CA GLY A 272 21.99 -32.66 -0.85
C GLY A 272 20.99 -31.88 -1.69
N LEU A 273 19.99 -31.27 -1.00
CA LEU A 273 19.01 -30.35 -1.54
C LEU A 273 18.99 -29.06 -0.71
N LEU A 274 19.34 -27.95 -1.34
CA LEU A 274 19.19 -26.62 -0.76
C LEU A 274 17.87 -26.01 -1.26
N ALA A 275 16.92 -25.83 -0.36
CA ALA A 275 15.57 -25.38 -0.70
C ALA A 275 15.33 -23.96 -0.18
N MET A 276 15.48 -22.94 -1.03
CA MET A 276 14.99 -21.59 -0.81
C MET A 276 13.54 -21.50 -1.28
N ALA A 277 12.66 -22.33 -0.70
CA ALA A 277 11.31 -22.56 -1.20
C ALA A 277 10.31 -22.63 -0.04
N HIS A 278 9.27 -21.80 -0.12
CA HIS A 278 8.26 -21.64 0.92
C HIS A 278 6.86 -21.50 0.35
N GLY A 279 5.83 -21.63 1.22
CA GLY A 279 4.43 -21.56 0.83
C GLY A 279 3.50 -21.29 2.01
N TRP A 280 2.22 -21.61 1.84
CA TRP A 280 1.27 -21.58 2.93
C TRP A 280 1.65 -22.57 4.04
N PRO A 281 1.31 -22.32 5.31
CA PRO A 281 1.71 -23.19 6.43
C PRO A 281 1.39 -24.69 6.21
N ALA A 282 0.27 -24.99 5.57
CA ALA A 282 -0.10 -26.36 5.22
C ALA A 282 0.89 -27.02 4.22
N LEU A 283 1.39 -26.25 3.24
CA LEU A 283 2.39 -26.74 2.28
C LEU A 283 3.77 -26.90 2.93
N GLU A 284 4.14 -25.97 3.83
CA GLU A 284 5.36 -26.09 4.63
C GLU A 284 5.35 -27.38 5.47
N SER A 285 4.25 -27.60 6.19
CA SER A 285 4.07 -28.80 7.00
C SER A 285 4.11 -30.06 6.16
N LYS A 286 3.44 -30.06 4.99
CA LYS A 286 3.45 -31.18 4.04
C LYS A 286 4.87 -31.47 3.52
N PHE A 287 5.63 -30.43 3.15
CA PHE A 287 6.99 -30.57 2.63
C PHE A 287 7.91 -31.18 3.68
N ARG A 288 7.91 -30.65 4.90
CA ARG A 288 8.72 -31.14 6.02
C ARG A 288 8.32 -32.54 6.48
N ALA A 289 7.02 -32.82 6.54
CA ALA A 289 6.52 -34.17 6.84
C ALA A 289 6.98 -35.18 5.79
N ARG A 290 6.84 -34.82 4.50
CA ARG A 290 7.26 -35.70 3.41
C ARG A 290 8.76 -35.99 3.42
N ALA A 291 9.61 -35.03 3.72
CA ALA A 291 11.05 -35.26 3.85
C ALA A 291 11.40 -36.20 5.03
N ARG A 292 10.64 -36.11 6.15
CA ARG A 292 10.79 -37.05 7.29
C ARG A 292 10.36 -38.46 6.91
N GLU A 293 9.18 -38.61 6.29
CA GLU A 293 8.69 -39.91 5.81
C GLU A 293 9.66 -40.60 4.86
N LEU A 294 10.31 -39.83 4.00
CA LEU A 294 11.30 -40.32 3.05
C LEU A 294 12.69 -40.55 3.67
N GLY A 295 12.88 -40.22 4.94
CA GLY A 295 14.16 -40.41 5.65
C GLY A 295 15.31 -39.58 5.07
N ILE A 296 15.05 -38.37 4.55
CA ILE A 296 16.04 -37.53 3.88
C ILE A 296 16.26 -36.17 4.55
N VAL A 297 15.89 -36.01 5.83
CA VAL A 297 16.08 -34.75 6.58
C VAL A 297 17.56 -34.34 6.61
N ASP A 298 18.45 -35.32 6.71
CA ASP A 298 19.92 -35.18 6.66
C ASP A 298 20.46 -34.72 5.29
N ARG A 299 19.61 -34.73 4.24
CA ARG A 299 19.95 -34.32 2.88
C ARG A 299 19.28 -33.02 2.47
N VAL A 300 18.42 -32.47 3.30
CA VAL A 300 17.63 -31.25 2.97
C VAL A 300 18.00 -30.14 3.91
N LEU A 301 18.21 -28.94 3.35
CA LEU A 301 18.25 -27.70 4.09
C LEU A 301 17.27 -26.69 3.45
N GLN A 302 16.20 -26.36 4.16
CA GLN A 302 15.30 -25.27 3.78
C GLN A 302 15.81 -23.98 4.41
N ILE A 303 15.99 -22.95 3.59
CA ILE A 303 16.45 -21.61 3.99
C ILE A 303 15.41 -20.55 3.63
N PRO A 304 15.30 -19.43 4.36
CA PRO A 304 14.41 -18.36 4.00
C PRO A 304 14.74 -17.76 2.64
N PHE A 305 13.77 -17.05 2.05
CA PHE A 305 14.04 -16.29 0.84
C PHE A 305 15.12 -15.23 1.07
N LEU A 306 16.07 -15.15 0.15
CA LEU A 306 17.10 -14.10 0.13
C LEU A 306 16.66 -12.91 -0.72
N PRO A 307 17.18 -11.69 -0.45
CA PRO A 307 17.01 -10.56 -1.33
C PRO A 307 17.52 -10.88 -2.74
N HIS A 308 16.85 -10.34 -3.76
CA HIS A 308 17.17 -10.69 -5.16
C HIS A 308 18.64 -10.46 -5.53
N TRP A 309 19.29 -9.48 -4.93
CA TRP A 309 20.72 -9.21 -5.12
C TRP A 309 21.65 -10.23 -4.45
N ARG A 310 21.12 -11.13 -3.60
CA ARG A 310 21.83 -12.27 -3.00
C ARG A 310 21.46 -13.60 -3.64
N VAL A 311 20.41 -13.65 -4.45
CA VAL A 311 20.05 -14.89 -5.18
C VAL A 311 21.21 -15.46 -5.99
N PRO A 312 22.09 -14.66 -6.65
CA PRO A 312 23.26 -15.20 -7.33
C PRO A 312 24.23 -16.00 -6.42
N GLU A 313 24.34 -15.65 -5.13
CA GLU A 313 25.13 -16.42 -4.16
C GLU A 313 24.58 -17.85 -4.03
N PHE A 314 23.25 -17.97 -3.91
CA PHE A 314 22.56 -19.26 -3.90
C PHE A 314 22.74 -20.04 -5.20
N LEU A 315 22.56 -19.38 -6.34
CA LEU A 315 22.66 -20.04 -7.66
C LEU A 315 24.07 -20.59 -7.92
N ARG A 316 25.10 -19.83 -7.56
CA ARG A 316 26.51 -20.24 -7.71
C ARG A 316 26.93 -21.37 -6.77
N SER A 317 26.23 -21.53 -5.66
CA SER A 317 26.50 -22.60 -4.68
C SER A 317 25.95 -23.95 -5.12
N CYS A 318 24.95 -23.96 -6.00
CA CYS A 318 24.27 -25.20 -6.38
C CYS A 318 24.99 -25.90 -7.53
N LEU A 319 25.07 -27.23 -7.50
CA LEU A 319 25.50 -28.07 -8.61
C LEU A 319 24.64 -27.81 -9.85
N ALA A 320 23.33 -27.78 -9.67
CA ALA A 320 22.35 -27.35 -10.64
C ALA A 320 21.08 -26.88 -9.91
N VAL A 321 20.25 -26.09 -10.60
CA VAL A 321 19.03 -25.52 -10.01
C VAL A 321 17.81 -26.04 -10.75
N CYS A 322 16.87 -26.61 -9.97
CA CYS A 322 15.65 -27.21 -10.47
C CYS A 322 14.52 -26.17 -10.60
N CYS A 323 13.89 -26.11 -11.76
CA CYS A 323 12.68 -25.35 -12.03
C CYS A 323 11.66 -26.28 -12.71
N LEU A 324 10.92 -27.04 -11.89
CA LEU A 324 10.13 -28.19 -12.29
C LEU A 324 8.62 -27.89 -12.37
N GLU A 325 8.25 -26.71 -12.88
CA GLU A 325 6.82 -26.38 -13.05
C GLU A 325 6.19 -27.25 -14.12
N GLN A 326 5.11 -27.94 -13.78
CA GLN A 326 4.30 -28.75 -14.69
C GLN A 326 2.82 -28.54 -14.37
N ASP A 327 2.00 -28.45 -15.42
CA ASP A 327 0.56 -28.18 -15.33
C ASP A 327 0.25 -26.92 -14.51
N PHE A 328 1.06 -25.88 -14.72
CA PHE A 328 0.93 -24.66 -13.94
C PHE A 328 -0.35 -23.90 -14.29
N PRO A 329 -1.23 -23.62 -13.29
CA PRO A 329 -2.60 -23.18 -13.54
C PRO A 329 -2.74 -21.76 -14.14
N ILE A 330 -1.63 -21.05 -14.35
CA ILE A 330 -1.62 -19.70 -14.92
C ILE A 330 -0.91 -19.74 -16.28
N LEU A 331 -1.68 -19.81 -17.35
CA LEU A 331 -1.16 -19.96 -18.73
C LEU A 331 -0.21 -18.80 -19.16
N ALA A 332 -0.48 -17.58 -18.69
CA ALA A 332 0.35 -16.41 -19.01
C ALA A 332 1.58 -16.28 -18.08
N HIS A 333 1.86 -17.28 -17.25
CA HIS A 333 3.04 -17.28 -16.37
C HIS A 333 4.32 -17.47 -17.19
N THR A 334 5.25 -16.55 -17.02
CA THR A 334 6.61 -16.67 -17.57
C THR A 334 7.57 -16.85 -16.40
N PRO A 335 8.25 -17.99 -16.31
CA PRO A 335 9.13 -18.28 -15.17
C PRO A 335 10.35 -17.34 -15.19
N VAL A 336 10.46 -16.50 -14.16
CA VAL A 336 11.61 -15.59 -13.99
C VAL A 336 12.82 -16.38 -13.48
N ILE A 337 12.59 -17.33 -12.57
CA ILE A 337 13.62 -18.14 -11.92
C ILE A 337 14.53 -18.83 -12.95
N ALA A 338 13.95 -19.50 -13.93
CA ALA A 338 14.74 -20.20 -14.95
C ALA A 338 15.66 -19.23 -15.72
N ARG A 339 15.22 -18.00 -15.97
CA ARG A 339 16.05 -16.98 -16.61
C ARG A 339 17.16 -16.47 -15.72
N GLU A 340 16.89 -16.33 -14.42
CA GLU A 340 17.89 -15.94 -13.41
C GLU A 340 18.99 -16.99 -13.32
N VAL A 341 18.61 -18.27 -13.27
CA VAL A 341 19.55 -19.40 -13.28
C VAL A 341 20.46 -19.34 -14.50
N LEU A 342 19.87 -19.25 -15.69
CA LEU A 342 20.62 -19.21 -16.95
C LEU A 342 21.49 -17.96 -17.07
N THR A 343 20.99 -16.78 -16.70
CA THR A 343 21.76 -15.53 -16.75
C THR A 343 22.96 -15.58 -15.81
N CYS A 344 22.77 -16.19 -14.62
CA CYS A 344 23.84 -16.39 -13.65
C CYS A 344 24.94 -17.35 -14.16
N GLY A 345 24.64 -18.14 -15.19
CA GLY A 345 25.56 -19.17 -15.68
C GLY A 345 25.54 -20.42 -14.77
N ALA A 346 24.44 -20.66 -14.07
CA ALA A 346 24.19 -21.90 -13.34
C ALA A 346 23.46 -22.90 -14.25
N CYS A 347 23.63 -24.21 -13.99
CA CYS A 347 22.95 -25.25 -14.74
C CYS A 347 21.46 -25.29 -14.36
N LEU A 348 20.59 -25.14 -15.37
CA LEU A 348 19.14 -25.25 -15.21
C LEU A 348 18.69 -26.69 -15.48
N ILE A 349 17.99 -27.27 -14.52
CA ILE A 349 17.17 -28.47 -14.71
C ILE A 349 15.73 -27.98 -14.80
N GLY A 350 15.14 -27.99 -15.96
CA GLY A 350 13.81 -27.45 -16.20
C GLY A 350 12.83 -28.48 -16.73
N SER A 351 11.55 -28.38 -16.31
CA SER A 351 10.52 -29.12 -17.03
C SER A 351 10.40 -28.63 -18.48
N THR A 352 9.98 -29.50 -19.39
CA THR A 352 9.71 -29.13 -20.78
C THR A 352 8.71 -27.96 -20.86
N GLU A 353 7.74 -27.85 -19.93
CA GLU A 353 6.82 -26.71 -19.85
C GLU A 353 7.56 -25.39 -19.58
N VAL A 354 8.48 -25.38 -18.61
CA VAL A 354 9.30 -24.20 -18.27
C VAL A 354 10.17 -23.79 -19.44
N ILE A 355 10.87 -24.75 -20.06
CA ILE A 355 11.79 -24.51 -21.15
C ILE A 355 11.05 -23.90 -22.36
N ARG A 356 9.87 -24.41 -22.70
CA ARG A 356 9.05 -23.88 -23.81
C ARG A 356 8.55 -22.46 -23.59
N LYS A 357 8.45 -22.01 -22.33
CA LYS A 357 8.05 -20.64 -21.96
C LYS A 357 9.22 -19.65 -22.02
N LEU A 358 10.45 -20.11 -22.16
CA LEU A 358 11.62 -19.24 -22.25
C LEU A 358 11.83 -18.74 -23.69
N PRO A 359 12.06 -17.44 -23.89
CA PRO A 359 12.36 -16.91 -25.20
C PRO A 359 13.57 -17.61 -25.84
N ASN A 360 13.44 -18.03 -27.10
CA ASN A 360 14.47 -18.72 -27.87
C ASN A 360 14.88 -20.12 -27.41
N TYR A 361 14.36 -20.60 -26.24
CA TYR A 361 14.71 -21.94 -25.73
C TYR A 361 13.85 -23.07 -26.28
N SER A 362 12.68 -22.79 -26.84
CA SER A 362 11.77 -23.81 -27.36
C SER A 362 12.37 -24.71 -28.46
N ARG A 363 13.54 -24.34 -29.02
CA ARG A 363 14.25 -25.08 -30.05
C ARG A 363 15.63 -25.57 -29.59
N VAL A 364 15.97 -25.41 -28.31
CA VAL A 364 17.27 -25.84 -27.79
C VAL A 364 17.17 -27.32 -27.42
N PRO A 365 18.05 -28.16 -27.97
CA PRO A 365 18.09 -29.57 -27.59
C PRO A 365 18.42 -29.76 -26.11
N ASP A 366 17.87 -30.81 -25.52
CA ASP A 366 18.22 -31.26 -24.17
C ASP A 366 19.73 -31.48 -24.03
N GLY A 367 20.28 -31.08 -22.90
CA GLY A 367 21.72 -31.18 -22.62
C GLY A 367 22.59 -30.12 -23.31
N TYR A 368 22.03 -29.30 -24.22
CA TYR A 368 22.82 -28.26 -24.88
C TYR A 368 22.98 -26.98 -24.03
N GLY A 369 21.92 -26.43 -23.50
CA GLY A 369 21.93 -25.19 -22.69
C GLY A 369 21.13 -25.31 -21.39
N CYS A 370 20.45 -26.42 -21.17
CA CYS A 370 19.74 -26.80 -19.96
C CYS A 370 19.51 -28.32 -19.99
N VAL A 371 19.10 -28.88 -18.86
CA VAL A 371 18.67 -30.28 -18.74
C VAL A 371 17.15 -30.33 -18.69
N ALA A 372 16.54 -31.03 -19.63
CA ALA A 372 15.08 -31.12 -19.75
C ALA A 372 14.52 -32.32 -18.97
N ILE A 373 13.39 -32.10 -18.34
CA ILE A 373 12.56 -33.13 -17.70
C ILE A 373 11.20 -33.12 -18.41
N ASP A 374 10.89 -34.20 -19.10
CA ASP A 374 9.66 -34.27 -19.89
C ASP A 374 8.43 -34.44 -19.02
N ASP A 375 8.49 -35.34 -18.04
CA ASP A 375 7.46 -35.53 -17.02
C ASP A 375 8.07 -35.48 -15.61
N VAL A 376 7.70 -34.47 -14.86
CA VAL A 376 8.17 -34.25 -13.48
C VAL A 376 7.59 -35.33 -12.53
N GLN A 377 6.47 -35.95 -12.88
CA GLN A 377 5.86 -37.01 -12.08
C GLN A 377 6.50 -38.40 -12.33
N ASP A 378 7.26 -38.54 -13.39
CA ASP A 378 8.12 -39.73 -13.57
C ASP A 378 9.38 -39.59 -12.69
N ILE A 379 9.24 -40.08 -11.45
CA ILE A 379 10.31 -39.99 -10.43
C ILE A 379 11.56 -40.74 -10.87
N GLU A 380 11.43 -41.84 -11.59
CA GLU A 380 12.60 -42.61 -12.05
C GLU A 380 13.39 -41.83 -13.14
N ALA A 381 12.70 -41.25 -14.11
CA ALA A 381 13.33 -40.41 -15.11
C ALA A 381 13.98 -39.17 -14.49
N LEU A 382 13.29 -38.49 -13.56
CA LEU A 382 13.84 -37.37 -12.82
C LEU A 382 15.08 -37.79 -12.02
N THR A 383 15.01 -38.91 -11.29
CA THR A 383 16.13 -39.44 -10.52
C THR A 383 17.32 -39.77 -11.43
N ALA A 384 17.09 -40.41 -12.56
CA ALA A 384 18.16 -40.76 -13.50
C ALA A 384 18.91 -39.51 -14.02
N ARG A 385 18.19 -38.43 -14.32
CA ARG A 385 18.79 -37.15 -14.74
C ARG A 385 19.61 -36.50 -13.64
N LEU A 386 19.08 -36.47 -12.41
CA LEU A 386 19.80 -35.95 -11.26
C LEU A 386 21.02 -36.80 -10.93
N ALA A 387 20.91 -38.14 -10.99
CA ALA A 387 22.01 -39.08 -10.79
C ALA A 387 23.14 -38.87 -11.79
N ALA A 388 22.82 -38.70 -13.08
CA ALA A 388 23.80 -38.45 -14.11
C ALA A 388 24.62 -37.17 -13.83
N ILE A 389 23.96 -36.10 -13.43
CA ILE A 389 24.59 -34.82 -13.07
C ILE A 389 25.47 -34.95 -11.82
N ALA A 390 24.98 -35.67 -10.78
CA ALA A 390 25.72 -35.83 -9.52
C ALA A 390 26.94 -36.74 -9.66
N SER A 391 26.85 -37.77 -10.52
CA SER A 391 27.93 -38.73 -10.74
C SER A 391 29.00 -38.26 -11.72
N ASP A 392 28.61 -37.43 -12.70
CA ASP A 392 29.53 -36.84 -13.67
C ASP A 392 29.21 -35.32 -13.85
N PRO A 393 29.81 -34.47 -13.02
CA PRO A 393 29.58 -33.03 -13.09
C PRO A 393 30.41 -32.32 -14.18
N GLU A 394 31.36 -32.99 -14.87
CA GLU A 394 32.24 -32.36 -15.88
C GLU A 394 31.47 -31.63 -17.01
N PRO A 395 30.36 -32.13 -17.56
CA PRO A 395 29.61 -31.45 -18.60
C PRO A 395 28.85 -30.20 -18.14
N ILE A 396 28.61 -30.03 -16.83
CA ILE A 396 27.76 -28.97 -16.25
C ILE A 396 28.23 -27.56 -16.67
N PRO A 397 29.51 -27.18 -16.53
CA PRO A 397 29.97 -25.83 -16.89
C PRO A 397 29.72 -25.52 -18.36
N VAL A 398 29.82 -26.51 -19.27
CA VAL A 398 29.57 -26.33 -20.70
C VAL A 398 28.09 -26.09 -20.97
N VAL A 399 27.21 -26.88 -20.36
CA VAL A 399 25.75 -26.71 -20.46
C VAL A 399 25.34 -25.33 -19.90
N ALA A 400 25.84 -24.96 -18.73
CA ALA A 400 25.56 -23.68 -18.07
C ALA A 400 26.04 -22.48 -18.90
N SER A 401 27.24 -22.54 -19.47
CA SER A 401 27.80 -21.50 -20.35
C SER A 401 26.97 -21.30 -21.62
N ARG A 402 26.53 -22.38 -22.25
CA ARG A 402 25.62 -22.31 -23.41
C ARG A 402 24.27 -21.74 -23.01
N GLY A 403 23.71 -22.18 -21.88
CA GLY A 403 22.47 -21.64 -21.32
C GLY A 403 22.54 -20.13 -21.09
N ARG A 404 23.67 -19.67 -20.52
CA ARG A 404 23.91 -18.22 -20.33
C ARG A 404 23.98 -17.47 -21.66
N ALA A 405 24.65 -17.99 -22.65
CA ALA A 405 24.73 -17.36 -23.98
C ALA A 405 23.33 -17.15 -24.60
N PHE A 406 22.45 -18.15 -24.50
CA PHE A 406 21.05 -18.04 -24.95
C PHE A 406 20.26 -17.02 -24.12
N ALA A 407 20.38 -17.02 -22.79
CA ALA A 407 19.68 -16.08 -21.93
C ALA A 407 20.08 -14.63 -22.24
N ARG A 408 21.39 -14.37 -22.42
CA ARG A 408 21.90 -13.05 -22.81
C ARG A 408 21.40 -12.60 -24.18
N LYS A 409 21.41 -13.48 -25.18
CA LYS A 409 20.86 -13.17 -26.48
C LYS A 409 19.36 -12.83 -26.39
N ALA A 410 18.57 -13.66 -25.72
CA ALA A 410 17.15 -13.42 -25.53
C ALA A 410 16.87 -12.11 -24.77
N GLN A 411 17.70 -11.78 -23.78
CA GLN A 411 17.60 -10.53 -23.03
C GLN A 411 17.95 -9.31 -23.90
N ALA A 412 19.03 -9.40 -24.69
CA ALA A 412 19.43 -8.33 -25.60
C ALA A 412 18.35 -8.03 -26.65
N GLU A 413 17.73 -9.08 -27.24
CA GLU A 413 16.64 -8.94 -28.23
C GLU A 413 15.36 -8.36 -27.59
N ALA A 414 15.08 -8.69 -26.34
CA ALA A 414 13.91 -8.20 -25.61
C ALA A 414 14.18 -6.91 -24.82
N ARG A 415 15.42 -6.43 -24.82
CA ARG A 415 15.87 -5.30 -24.03
C ARG A 415 15.23 -4.00 -24.52
N HIS A 416 14.48 -3.38 -23.64
CA HIS A 416 13.93 -2.06 -23.86
C HIS A 416 14.11 -1.22 -22.60
N PRO A 417 15.36 -0.92 -22.20
CA PRO A 417 15.67 -0.28 -20.91
C PRO A 417 14.94 1.06 -20.75
N ASP A 418 14.67 1.76 -21.85
CA ASP A 418 14.00 3.05 -21.84
C ASP A 418 12.47 2.95 -22.01
N ARG A 419 11.93 1.74 -22.15
CA ARG A 419 10.49 1.59 -22.48
C ARG A 419 9.59 2.14 -21.39
N LEU A 420 9.88 1.83 -20.11
CA LEU A 420 9.08 2.32 -18.99
C LEU A 420 9.20 3.84 -18.87
N GLU A 421 10.43 4.36 -18.87
CA GLU A 421 10.67 5.79 -18.79
C GLU A 421 10.00 6.57 -19.93
N ARG A 422 10.14 6.09 -21.19
CA ARG A 422 9.48 6.70 -22.36
C ARG A 422 7.96 6.68 -22.23
N LEU A 423 7.40 5.57 -21.74
CA LEU A 423 5.97 5.47 -21.48
C LEU A 423 5.51 6.51 -20.47
N LEU A 424 6.18 6.60 -19.31
CA LEU A 424 5.82 7.55 -18.27
C LEU A 424 5.94 9.00 -18.77
N LYS A 425 7.02 9.34 -19.47
CA LYS A 425 7.20 10.66 -20.10
C LYS A 425 6.08 10.98 -21.11
N SER A 426 5.72 10.02 -21.95
CA SER A 426 4.66 10.17 -22.96
C SER A 426 3.30 10.44 -22.31
N VAL A 427 2.96 9.69 -21.24
CA VAL A 427 1.69 9.84 -20.51
C VAL A 427 1.61 11.22 -19.83
N VAL A 428 2.68 11.68 -19.20
CA VAL A 428 2.77 13.01 -18.58
C VAL A 428 2.62 14.11 -19.64
N SER A 429 3.34 14.00 -20.77
CA SER A 429 3.30 14.99 -21.86
C SER A 429 1.91 15.11 -22.50
N LYS A 430 1.24 13.97 -22.76
CA LYS A 430 -0.13 13.97 -23.32
C LYS A 430 -1.12 14.69 -22.41
N ARG A 431 -1.00 14.54 -21.09
CA ARG A 431 -1.84 15.25 -20.14
C ARG A 431 -1.56 16.74 -20.11
N ALA A 432 -0.29 17.14 -20.14
CA ALA A 432 0.07 18.56 -20.18
C ALA A 432 -0.51 19.25 -21.43
N SER A 433 -0.49 18.57 -22.59
CA SER A 433 -1.07 19.09 -23.83
C SER A 433 -2.60 19.13 -23.82
N SER A 434 -3.27 18.15 -23.21
CA SER A 434 -4.73 18.18 -23.07
C SER A 434 -5.19 19.30 -22.11
N ARG A 435 -4.49 19.50 -20.98
CA ARG A 435 -4.76 20.62 -20.07
C ARG A 435 -4.55 22.00 -20.71
N ARG A 436 -3.59 22.14 -21.64
CA ARG A 436 -3.38 23.38 -22.40
C ARG A 436 -4.51 23.66 -23.42
N ARG A 437 -5.08 22.60 -24.02
CA ARG A 437 -6.20 22.73 -24.99
C ARG A 437 -7.56 22.98 -24.30
N SER A 438 -7.72 22.58 -23.05
CA SER A 438 -8.95 22.78 -22.27
C SER A 438 -8.91 24.00 -21.34
N ARG A 439 -7.93 24.89 -21.48
CA ARG A 439 -7.95 26.18 -20.81
C ARG A 439 -8.67 27.19 -21.74
N PRO A 440 -9.89 27.61 -21.41
CA PRO A 440 -10.35 28.95 -21.77
C PRO A 440 -9.40 29.91 -21.04
N ASP A 441 -9.02 30.99 -21.68
CA ASP A 441 -8.30 32.09 -21.05
C ASP A 441 -9.13 32.64 -19.88
N ALA A 442 -8.96 32.09 -18.71
CA ALA A 442 -9.41 32.66 -17.45
C ALA A 442 -8.21 32.59 -16.51
N ARG A 443 -7.56 33.73 -16.32
CA ARG A 443 -6.76 34.01 -15.15
C ARG A 443 -7.68 33.91 -13.93
N GLY A 444 -7.97 32.70 -13.47
CA GLY A 444 -8.64 32.42 -12.22
C GLY A 444 -7.58 32.40 -11.11
N GLU A 445 -7.64 33.39 -10.24
CA GLU A 445 -6.96 33.39 -8.95
C GLU A 445 -7.28 32.11 -8.21
N ALA A 446 -6.31 31.58 -7.44
CA ALA A 446 -6.47 30.36 -6.67
C ALA A 446 -7.69 30.49 -5.75
N GLU A 447 -8.66 29.58 -5.88
CA GLU A 447 -9.82 29.51 -4.99
C GLU A 447 -9.34 29.23 -3.56
N ASP A 448 -9.78 30.04 -2.59
CA ASP A 448 -9.63 29.72 -1.18
C ASP A 448 -10.59 28.55 -0.87
N PRO A 449 -10.08 27.36 -0.49
CA PRO A 449 -10.91 26.18 -0.30
C PRO A 449 -11.81 26.25 0.95
N ARG A 450 -11.69 27.29 1.79
CA ARG A 450 -12.37 27.36 3.09
C ARG A 450 -13.88 27.59 3.02
N PHE A 451 -14.36 28.27 1.98
CA PHE A 451 -15.77 28.69 1.91
C PHE A 451 -16.46 28.35 0.57
N PRO A 452 -16.45 27.07 0.12
CA PRO A 452 -17.01 26.72 -1.19
C PRO A 452 -18.53 26.88 -1.26
N LEU A 453 -19.27 26.54 -0.20
CA LEU A 453 -20.73 26.67 -0.15
C LEU A 453 -21.17 28.11 0.06
N THR A 454 -20.43 28.89 0.83
CA THR A 454 -20.68 30.33 1.03
C THR A 454 -20.57 31.07 -0.30
N ARG A 455 -19.61 30.74 -1.15
CA ARG A 455 -19.45 31.34 -2.49
C ARG A 455 -20.61 31.01 -3.41
N LEU A 456 -21.07 29.76 -3.44
CA LEU A 456 -22.25 29.35 -4.21
C LEU A 456 -23.51 30.06 -3.72
N ALA A 457 -23.64 30.24 -2.41
CA ALA A 457 -24.73 30.98 -1.79
C ALA A 457 -24.72 32.46 -2.18
N ALA A 458 -23.55 33.11 -2.20
CA ALA A 458 -23.40 34.50 -2.61
C ALA A 458 -23.80 34.71 -4.09
N GLN A 459 -23.46 33.78 -4.97
CA GLN A 459 -23.89 33.81 -6.35
C GLN A 459 -25.42 33.71 -6.49
N ALA A 460 -26.05 32.77 -5.79
CA ALA A 460 -27.50 32.60 -5.80
C ALA A 460 -28.25 33.81 -5.23
N LEU A 461 -27.73 34.47 -4.22
CA LEU A 461 -28.27 35.71 -3.65
C LEU A 461 -28.08 36.90 -4.57
N ALA A 462 -26.95 36.99 -5.27
CA ALA A 462 -26.67 38.07 -6.25
C ALA A 462 -27.59 37.98 -7.48
N GLU A 463 -27.81 36.77 -7.99
CA GLU A 463 -28.70 36.52 -9.14
C GLU A 463 -30.16 36.93 -8.85
N ARG A 464 -30.58 36.95 -7.60
CA ARG A 464 -31.93 37.35 -7.17
C ARG A 464 -32.05 38.80 -6.71
N HIS A 465 -31.04 39.64 -6.92
CA HIS A 465 -31.02 41.05 -6.48
C HIS A 465 -31.21 41.28 -4.96
N GLU A 466 -30.98 40.29 -4.12
CA GLU A 466 -31.20 40.36 -2.68
C GLU A 466 -29.97 40.86 -1.91
N LEU A 467 -28.81 40.95 -2.58
CA LEU A 467 -27.60 41.62 -2.07
C LEU A 467 -27.58 43.09 -2.50
N HIS A 468 -28.50 43.91 -1.94
CA HIS A 468 -28.51 45.35 -2.15
C HIS A 468 -27.54 46.06 -1.18
N GLY A 469 -26.26 46.02 -1.51
CA GLY A 469 -25.20 46.80 -0.92
C GLY A 469 -24.01 46.77 -1.88
N ALA A 470 -23.88 47.75 -2.72
CA ALA A 470 -23.01 47.79 -3.90
C ALA A 470 -21.51 47.50 -3.66
N GLN A 471 -21.04 47.46 -2.42
CA GLN A 471 -19.63 47.10 -2.09
C GLN A 471 -19.41 45.61 -1.78
N ALA A 472 -20.42 44.87 -1.34
CA ALA A 472 -20.30 43.45 -1.05
C ALA A 472 -20.36 42.60 -2.34
N ALA A 473 -21.17 43.00 -3.33
CA ALA A 473 -21.37 42.24 -4.55
C ALA A 473 -20.22 42.37 -5.56
N SER A 474 -19.56 43.52 -5.65
CA SER A 474 -18.44 43.71 -6.59
C SER A 474 -17.13 43.06 -6.16
N GLY A 475 -16.91 42.83 -4.85
CA GLY A 475 -15.76 42.12 -4.34
C GLY A 475 -15.89 40.60 -4.41
N LEU A 476 -17.11 40.05 -4.47
CA LEU A 476 -17.41 38.62 -4.49
C LEU A 476 -17.25 37.95 -5.87
N GLN A 477 -17.19 38.73 -6.95
CA GLN A 477 -17.03 38.20 -8.32
C GLN A 477 -15.58 37.82 -8.67
N ALA A 478 -14.57 38.23 -7.88
CA ALA A 478 -13.19 38.16 -8.31
C ALA A 478 -12.16 37.60 -7.26
N GLY A 479 -12.56 37.19 -6.04
CA GLY A 479 -11.61 36.76 -5.04
C GLY A 479 -12.11 35.70 -4.05
N PRO A 480 -11.21 35.10 -3.23
CA PRO A 480 -11.58 34.15 -2.19
C PRO A 480 -12.43 34.84 -1.11
N VAL A 481 -13.44 34.11 -0.59
CA VAL A 481 -14.31 34.58 0.50
C VAL A 481 -13.56 34.46 1.83
N ASP A 482 -13.39 35.58 2.55
CA ASP A 482 -12.86 35.58 3.92
C ASP A 482 -13.94 35.43 5.00
N LEU A 483 -13.54 35.23 6.27
CA LEU A 483 -14.47 35.03 7.37
C LEU A 483 -15.44 36.21 7.60
N PRO A 484 -15.03 37.50 7.53
CA PRO A 484 -15.94 38.64 7.57
C PRO A 484 -16.97 38.62 6.43
N GLN A 485 -16.55 38.32 5.22
CA GLN A 485 -17.46 38.23 4.05
C GLN A 485 -18.44 37.07 4.20
N ALA A 486 -17.99 35.89 4.69
CA ALA A 486 -18.84 34.74 4.98
C ALA A 486 -19.95 35.10 5.98
N ARG A 487 -19.65 35.86 7.04
CA ARG A 487 -20.62 36.36 8.01
C ARG A 487 -21.62 37.34 7.41
N ALA A 488 -21.17 38.19 6.50
CA ALA A 488 -22.07 39.13 5.79
C ALA A 488 -23.05 38.40 4.86
N ILE A 489 -22.57 37.36 4.15
CA ILE A 489 -23.41 36.51 3.29
C ILE A 489 -24.40 35.70 4.14
N LEU A 490 -24.00 35.21 5.30
CA LEU A 490 -24.90 34.53 6.24
C LEU A 490 -26.03 35.47 6.68
N ALA A 491 -25.71 36.69 7.08
CA ALA A 491 -26.72 37.67 7.51
C ALA A 491 -27.73 37.98 6.40
N ALA A 492 -27.27 38.05 5.15
CA ALA A 492 -28.17 38.25 4.00
C ALA A 492 -29.09 37.03 3.76
N ALA A 493 -28.56 35.80 3.89
CA ALA A 493 -29.34 34.57 3.78
C ALA A 493 -30.37 34.43 4.90
N GLU A 494 -30.03 34.76 6.13
CA GLU A 494 -30.94 34.75 7.28
C GLU A 494 -32.06 35.80 7.13
N LYS A 495 -31.74 36.96 6.62
CA LYS A 495 -32.74 37.99 6.30
C LYS A 495 -33.73 37.49 5.25
N ALA A 496 -33.25 36.88 4.16
CA ALA A 496 -34.09 36.28 3.13
C ALA A 496 -35.03 35.20 3.70
N VAL A 497 -34.53 34.38 4.65
CA VAL A 497 -35.36 33.39 5.36
C VAL A 497 -36.45 34.07 6.22
N ALA A 498 -36.11 35.15 6.93
CA ALA A 498 -37.07 35.92 7.73
C ALA A 498 -38.16 36.60 6.89
N GLU A 499 -37.83 36.96 5.65
CA GLU A 499 -38.75 37.52 4.65
C GLU A 499 -39.60 36.45 3.91
N GLY A 500 -39.58 35.21 4.37
CA GLY A 500 -40.44 34.12 3.88
C GLY A 500 -39.82 33.26 2.78
N GLN A 501 -38.56 33.45 2.45
CA GLN A 501 -37.86 32.69 1.41
C GLN A 501 -37.24 31.42 1.99
N SER A 502 -38.06 30.38 2.19
CA SER A 502 -37.66 29.12 2.82
C SER A 502 -36.53 28.39 2.10
N SER A 503 -36.32 28.66 0.79
CA SER A 503 -35.21 28.04 0.02
C SER A 503 -33.80 28.44 0.51
N PHE A 504 -33.66 29.56 1.23
CA PHE A 504 -32.38 30.00 1.78
C PHE A 504 -32.07 29.42 3.17
N ARG A 505 -32.96 28.65 3.78
CA ARG A 505 -32.74 28.06 5.11
C ARG A 505 -31.57 27.07 5.11
N SER A 506 -31.53 26.15 4.15
CA SER A 506 -30.44 25.20 4.02
C SER A 506 -29.10 25.85 3.64
N VAL A 507 -29.18 26.94 2.86
CA VAL A 507 -28.00 27.76 2.48
C VAL A 507 -27.43 28.45 3.70
N ALA A 508 -28.25 29.09 4.54
CA ALA A 508 -27.82 29.72 5.79
C ALA A 508 -27.18 28.70 6.75
N SER A 509 -27.75 27.49 6.85
CA SER A 509 -27.19 26.40 7.66
C SER A 509 -25.80 25.95 7.17
N ALA A 510 -25.60 25.82 5.86
CA ALA A 510 -24.31 25.47 5.30
C ALA A 510 -23.23 26.54 5.55
N ILE A 511 -23.59 27.82 5.41
CA ILE A 511 -22.67 28.93 5.69
C ILE A 511 -22.29 28.98 7.17
N LYS A 512 -23.25 28.74 8.08
CA LYS A 512 -22.98 28.62 9.53
C LYS A 512 -21.94 27.54 9.83
N LEU A 513 -22.06 26.38 9.16
CA LEU A 513 -21.11 25.28 9.32
C LEU A 513 -19.71 25.66 8.85
N GLU A 514 -19.58 26.27 7.67
CA GLU A 514 -18.27 26.71 7.14
C GLU A 514 -17.62 27.77 8.03
N ILE A 515 -18.39 28.72 8.56
CA ILE A 515 -17.91 29.73 9.51
C ILE A 515 -17.41 29.06 10.80
N ALA A 516 -18.17 28.09 11.36
CA ALA A 516 -17.77 27.40 12.57
C ALA A 516 -16.49 26.59 12.41
N ILE A 517 -16.30 25.96 11.24
CA ILE A 517 -15.05 25.25 10.91
C ILE A 517 -13.89 26.24 10.87
N ALA A 518 -14.03 27.36 10.14
CA ALA A 518 -13.00 28.37 10.03
C ALA A 518 -12.66 29.05 11.38
N GLU A 519 -13.65 29.24 12.25
CA GLU A 519 -13.43 29.76 13.60
C GLU A 519 -12.71 28.74 14.49
N ALA A 520 -13.00 27.45 14.34
CA ALA A 520 -12.31 26.40 15.06
C ALA A 520 -10.84 26.28 14.59
N GLU A 521 -10.58 26.45 13.32
CA GLU A 521 -9.20 26.48 12.75
C GLU A 521 -8.38 27.68 13.24
N ASN A 522 -9.02 28.83 13.46
CA ASN A 522 -8.37 30.05 13.93
C ASN A 522 -8.32 30.20 15.46
N ALA A 523 -8.96 29.31 16.22
CA ALA A 523 -8.89 29.35 17.68
C ALA A 523 -7.45 29.10 18.17
N ASP A 524 -6.91 30.02 18.97
CA ASP A 524 -5.58 29.89 19.58
C ASP A 524 -5.55 28.68 20.53
N GLY A 525 -5.27 27.51 20.00
CA GLY A 525 -4.97 26.29 20.72
C GLY A 525 -3.46 26.18 20.90
N CYS A 526 -3.06 25.83 22.10
CA CYS A 526 -1.67 25.69 22.55
C CYS A 526 -0.77 25.06 21.47
N LYS A 527 0.20 25.82 21.01
CA LYS A 527 1.28 25.34 20.11
C LYS A 527 2.27 24.52 20.94
N ASP A 528 1.85 23.35 21.41
CA ASP A 528 2.77 22.41 22.04
C ASP A 528 3.62 21.74 20.94
N PRO A 529 4.97 21.90 20.97
CA PRO A 529 5.87 21.21 20.05
C PRO A 529 5.73 19.69 20.07
N HIS A 530 5.18 19.10 21.13
CA HIS A 530 4.92 17.67 21.27
C HIS A 530 3.62 17.21 20.59
N GLU A 531 2.73 18.11 20.17
CA GLU A 531 1.54 17.77 19.38
C GLU A 531 1.87 17.34 17.93
N ARG A 532 3.13 17.43 17.49
CA ARG A 532 3.61 16.92 16.18
C ARG A 532 3.92 15.42 16.18
N THR A 533 3.67 14.71 17.27
CA THR A 533 3.85 13.26 17.32
C THR A 533 2.73 12.53 16.59
N ASP A 534 3.08 11.37 16.03
CA ASP A 534 2.19 10.47 15.28
C ASP A 534 0.80 10.35 15.94
N PRO A 535 -0.30 10.55 15.18
CA PRO A 535 -1.67 10.42 15.68
C PRO A 535 -1.94 9.08 16.37
N ILE A 536 -1.31 8.00 15.92
CA ILE A 536 -1.41 6.65 16.49
C ILE A 536 -0.75 6.61 17.88
N PHE A 537 0.41 7.21 18.03
CA PHE A 537 1.11 7.29 19.32
C PHE A 537 0.26 8.09 20.34
N ARG A 538 -0.35 9.20 19.92
CA ARG A 538 -1.29 9.98 20.76
C ARG A 538 -2.50 9.17 21.19
N LEU A 539 -3.07 8.38 20.28
CA LEU A 539 -4.21 7.51 20.58
C LEU A 539 -3.84 6.45 21.64
N HIS A 540 -2.71 5.79 21.46
CA HIS A 540 -2.22 4.80 22.42
C HIS A 540 -1.89 5.43 23.79
N THR A 541 -1.25 6.59 23.79
CA THR A 541 -0.93 7.33 25.03
C THR A 541 -2.20 7.74 25.77
N LYS A 542 -3.23 8.23 25.06
CA LYS A 542 -4.52 8.58 25.66
C LYS A 542 -5.26 7.36 26.23
N ARG A 543 -5.29 6.24 25.50
CA ARG A 543 -5.87 4.99 25.99
C ARG A 543 -5.13 4.42 27.18
N TRP A 544 -3.80 4.48 27.16
CA TRP A 544 -3.00 4.01 28.30
C TRP A 544 -3.23 4.87 29.55
N ALA A 545 -3.30 6.19 29.40
CA ALA A 545 -3.63 7.09 30.46
C ALA A 545 -5.01 6.82 31.07
N LEU A 546 -5.99 6.40 30.24
CA LEU A 546 -7.34 6.03 30.73
C LEU A 546 -7.35 4.70 31.48
N VAL A 547 -6.53 3.72 31.10
CA VAL A 547 -6.42 2.43 31.80
C VAL A 547 -5.83 2.59 33.21
N GLU A 548 -4.95 3.56 33.41
CA GLU A 548 -4.30 3.84 34.69
C GLU A 548 -5.04 4.89 35.55
N SER A 549 -6.08 5.53 34.99
CA SER A 549 -6.79 6.62 35.67
C SER A 549 -8.18 6.19 36.13
N ASP A 550 -8.64 6.81 37.25
CA ASP A 550 -10.02 6.69 37.69
C ASP A 550 -10.92 7.67 36.90
N LEU A 551 -11.32 7.28 35.69
CA LEU A 551 -12.17 8.10 34.83
C LEU A 551 -13.40 8.71 35.52
N PRO A 552 -14.14 7.99 36.39
CA PRO A 552 -15.26 8.58 37.15
C PRO A 552 -14.90 9.82 37.95
N GLY A 553 -13.70 9.86 38.50
CA GLY A 553 -13.21 10.97 39.34
C GLY A 553 -12.55 12.12 38.55
N LEU A 554 -12.26 11.94 37.27
CA LEU A 554 -11.63 12.98 36.46
C LEU A 554 -12.62 14.08 36.05
N VAL A 555 -12.11 15.28 35.87
CA VAL A 555 -12.88 16.47 35.44
C VAL A 555 -12.68 16.68 33.93
N PRO A 556 -13.67 16.38 33.09
CA PRO A 556 -13.58 16.63 31.65
C PRO A 556 -13.75 18.11 31.33
N VAL A 557 -12.88 18.62 30.47
CA VAL A 557 -12.90 20.00 29.98
C VAL A 557 -13.02 19.96 28.44
N ARG A 558 -14.00 20.66 27.90
CA ARG A 558 -14.14 20.77 26.43
C ARG A 558 -12.94 21.49 25.83
N ASP A 559 -12.40 20.95 24.74
CA ASP A 559 -11.31 21.59 24.00
C ASP A 559 -11.77 22.98 23.50
N PRO A 560 -11.00 24.06 23.74
CA PRO A 560 -11.38 25.42 23.37
C PRO A 560 -11.60 25.61 21.86
N ARG A 561 -11.08 24.73 21.02
CA ARG A 561 -11.30 24.73 19.56
C ARG A 561 -12.61 24.07 19.16
N THR A 562 -13.28 23.36 20.07
CA THR A 562 -14.56 22.69 19.78
C THR A 562 -15.67 23.71 19.68
N ARG A 563 -16.37 23.73 18.55
CA ARG A 563 -17.58 24.53 18.29
C ARG A 563 -18.78 23.61 18.18
N MET A 564 -19.88 24.00 18.78
CA MET A 564 -21.15 23.29 18.67
C MET A 564 -22.19 24.19 17.99
N LEU A 565 -22.84 23.61 17.01
CA LEU A 565 -23.93 24.28 16.28
C LEU A 565 -25.13 23.33 16.22
N MET A 566 -26.32 23.89 16.26
CA MET A 566 -27.55 23.13 16.11
C MET A 566 -28.17 23.42 14.75
N PHE A 567 -28.51 22.34 14.05
CA PHE A 567 -29.13 22.40 12.73
C PHE A 567 -30.37 21.52 12.68
N ASP A 568 -31.28 21.83 11.76
CA ASP A 568 -32.35 20.91 11.39
C ASP A 568 -31.78 19.79 10.50
N ALA A 569 -31.98 18.53 10.92
CA ALA A 569 -31.47 17.37 10.19
C ALA A 569 -32.01 17.30 8.76
N ALA A 570 -33.26 17.69 8.54
CA ALA A 570 -33.89 17.70 7.22
C ALA A 570 -33.26 18.74 6.28
N GLU A 571 -32.77 19.85 6.82
CA GLU A 571 -32.08 20.89 6.04
C GLU A 571 -30.72 20.43 5.54
N LEU A 572 -29.97 19.68 6.36
CA LEU A 572 -28.65 19.15 5.98
C LEU A 572 -28.76 17.96 5.01
N GLU A 573 -29.73 17.07 5.19
CA GLU A 573 -29.97 15.94 4.29
C GLU A 573 -30.43 16.38 2.89
N ALA A 574 -31.19 17.48 2.80
CA ALA A 574 -31.64 18.03 1.53
C ALA A 574 -30.48 18.50 0.63
N GLN A 575 -29.37 18.94 1.21
CA GLN A 575 -28.15 19.31 0.48
C GLN A 575 -27.30 18.11 0.07
N ALA A 576 -27.24 17.08 0.92
CA ALA A 576 -26.44 15.89 0.64
C ALA A 576 -27.03 14.98 -0.45
N ARG A 577 -28.36 15.04 -0.69
CA ARG A 577 -29.06 14.18 -1.68
C ARG A 577 -30.22 14.88 -2.37
N PRO A 578 -30.04 15.50 -3.54
CA PRO A 578 -31.08 16.29 -4.21
C PRO A 578 -32.30 15.50 -4.75
N ARG A 579 -32.47 14.19 -4.47
CA ARG A 579 -33.50 13.33 -5.09
C ARG A 579 -34.30 12.41 -4.15
N ARG A 580 -34.53 12.74 -2.89
CA ARG A 580 -35.57 12.06 -2.11
C ARG A 580 -36.55 13.06 -1.49
N ARG A 581 -37.68 13.30 -2.15
CA ARG A 581 -38.86 13.96 -1.55
C ARG A 581 -39.49 12.97 -0.56
N GLY A 582 -39.64 13.38 0.69
CA GLY A 582 -40.47 12.67 1.66
C GLY A 582 -39.95 12.55 3.10
N ALA A 583 -39.27 13.54 3.66
CA ALA A 583 -39.06 13.57 5.10
C ALA A 583 -39.95 14.66 5.72
N GLN A 584 -40.98 14.25 6.46
CA GLN A 584 -41.78 15.13 7.30
C GLN A 584 -41.02 15.39 8.60
N GLY A 585 -40.82 16.70 8.95
CA GLY A 585 -40.42 17.17 10.26
C GLY A 585 -39.05 16.66 10.75
N GLY A 586 -37.96 17.32 10.35
CA GLY A 586 -36.62 17.01 10.84
C GLY A 586 -36.51 17.21 12.35
N ARG A 587 -35.86 16.25 13.04
CA ARG A 587 -35.45 16.43 14.43
C ARG A 587 -34.20 17.32 14.44
N PRO A 588 -34.06 18.26 15.40
CA PRO A 588 -32.83 19.01 15.52
C PRO A 588 -31.65 18.06 15.73
N CYS A 589 -30.57 18.28 15.04
CA CYS A 589 -29.33 17.58 15.27
C CYS A 589 -28.22 18.56 15.65
N HIS A 590 -27.31 18.13 16.50
CA HIS A 590 -26.14 18.92 16.84
C HIS A 590 -24.97 18.55 15.93
N VAL A 591 -24.21 19.57 15.55
CA VAL A 591 -22.99 19.40 14.77
C VAL A 591 -21.82 19.95 15.58
N VAL A 592 -20.80 19.16 15.76
CA VAL A 592 -19.56 19.57 16.39
C VAL A 592 -18.51 19.78 15.32
N ALA A 593 -17.95 20.97 15.27
CA ALA A 593 -16.83 21.29 14.40
C ALA A 593 -15.60 21.64 15.24
N PHE A 594 -14.45 21.09 14.91
CA PHE A 594 -13.19 21.41 15.58
C PHE A 594 -12.01 21.33 14.62
N ALA A 595 -10.94 22.07 14.95
CA ALA A 595 -9.67 21.99 14.26
C ALA A 595 -8.66 21.19 15.08
N SER A 596 -7.83 20.42 14.41
CA SER A 596 -6.68 19.73 15.02
C SER A 596 -5.51 20.70 15.19
N GLY A 597 -4.69 20.52 16.23
CA GLY A 597 -3.50 21.36 16.51
C GLY A 597 -2.41 21.31 15.46
N ASP A 598 -2.47 20.38 14.50
CA ASP A 598 -1.55 20.19 13.36
C ASP A 598 -1.96 20.99 12.11
N GLY A 599 -3.07 21.75 12.17
CA GLY A 599 -3.59 22.53 11.04
C GLY A 599 -4.33 21.69 10.00
N GLU A 600 -4.55 20.39 10.23
CA GLU A 600 -5.39 19.57 9.36
C GLU A 600 -6.87 19.87 9.59
N ARG A 601 -7.58 20.15 8.51
CA ARG A 601 -9.04 20.30 8.52
C ARG A 601 -9.70 18.95 8.79
N LYS A 602 -10.44 18.84 9.90
CA LYS A 602 -11.24 17.65 10.18
C LYS A 602 -12.68 17.85 9.75
N GLU A 603 -13.30 16.76 9.30
CA GLU A 603 -14.72 16.78 8.97
C GLU A 603 -15.56 17.02 10.24
N PRO A 604 -16.65 17.82 10.14
CA PRO A 604 -17.56 18.02 11.24
C PRO A 604 -18.19 16.71 11.71
N LEU A 605 -18.27 16.52 13.02
CA LEU A 605 -18.91 15.36 13.62
C LEU A 605 -20.38 15.68 13.95
N PHE A 606 -21.28 14.81 13.51
CA PHE A 606 -22.69 14.87 13.88
C PHE A 606 -22.88 14.11 15.19
N VAL A 607 -23.42 14.79 16.19
CA VAL A 607 -23.62 14.21 17.53
C VAL A 607 -25.10 14.23 17.94
N SER A 608 -25.50 13.26 18.75
CA SER A 608 -26.83 13.20 19.32
C SER A 608 -27.02 14.27 20.40
N ASP A 609 -28.27 14.58 20.74
CA ASP A 609 -28.61 15.52 21.81
C ASP A 609 -27.94 15.14 23.15
N GLY A 610 -27.84 13.85 23.47
CA GLY A 610 -27.17 13.36 24.67
C GLY A 610 -25.66 13.66 24.68
N ILE A 611 -24.98 13.44 23.53
CA ILE A 611 -23.56 13.77 23.39
C ILE A 611 -23.34 15.29 23.44
N ALA A 612 -24.18 16.05 22.76
CA ALA A 612 -24.12 17.53 22.85
C ALA A 612 -24.27 18.02 24.30
N ARG A 613 -25.18 17.42 25.05
CA ARG A 613 -25.38 17.75 26.49
C ARG A 613 -24.16 17.38 27.34
N ILE A 614 -23.50 16.25 27.05
CA ILE A 614 -22.23 15.90 27.72
C ILE A 614 -21.20 17.00 27.45
N LEU A 615 -20.99 17.40 26.18
CA LEU A 615 -20.03 18.44 25.80
C LEU A 615 -20.33 19.81 26.42
N GLU A 616 -21.61 20.17 26.61
CA GLU A 616 -22.01 21.40 27.33
C GLU A 616 -21.61 21.36 28.80
N LEU A 617 -21.73 20.19 29.43
CA LEU A 617 -21.44 20.02 30.85
C LEU A 617 -19.94 19.85 31.14
N CYS A 618 -19.11 19.60 30.10
CA CYS A 618 -17.65 19.53 30.21
C CYS A 618 -16.99 20.91 30.27
N ASP A 619 -17.39 21.71 31.25
CA ASP A 619 -16.89 23.07 31.51
C ASP A 619 -15.70 23.11 32.49
N GLY A 620 -15.26 21.96 32.96
CA GLY A 620 -14.15 21.83 33.91
C GLY A 620 -14.53 21.99 35.37
N THR A 621 -15.84 21.97 35.69
CA THR A 621 -16.33 22.12 37.06
C THR A 621 -16.87 20.83 37.69
N ARG A 622 -17.11 19.79 36.89
CA ARG A 622 -17.76 18.53 37.28
C ARG A 622 -16.90 17.34 36.93
N THR A 623 -16.95 16.31 37.73
CA THR A 623 -16.34 15.02 37.43
C THR A 623 -17.11 14.30 36.30
N ALA A 624 -16.50 13.33 35.66
CA ALA A 624 -17.14 12.52 34.63
C ALA A 624 -18.37 11.79 35.16
N LEU A 625 -18.32 11.30 36.40
CA LEU A 625 -19.44 10.64 37.06
C LEU A 625 -20.62 11.61 37.32
N GLU A 626 -20.35 12.82 37.77
CA GLU A 626 -21.38 13.84 37.98
C GLU A 626 -22.06 14.26 36.69
N ILE A 627 -21.29 14.37 35.57
CA ILE A 627 -21.83 14.68 34.24
C ILE A 627 -22.75 13.56 33.77
N THR A 628 -22.33 12.31 33.86
CA THR A 628 -23.14 11.16 33.42
C THR A 628 -24.43 11.04 34.25
N ASN A 629 -24.36 11.23 35.56
CA ASN A 629 -25.53 11.23 36.41
C ASN A 629 -26.51 12.37 36.07
N LYS A 630 -26.00 13.57 35.77
CA LYS A 630 -26.82 14.73 35.41
C LYS A 630 -27.50 14.56 34.03
N VAL A 631 -26.83 13.93 33.07
CA VAL A 631 -27.41 13.61 31.75
C VAL A 631 -28.48 12.53 31.90
N ALA A 632 -28.25 11.50 32.71
CA ALA A 632 -29.21 10.44 32.99
C ALA A 632 -30.49 10.97 33.68
N ALA A 633 -30.36 11.89 34.64
CA ALA A 633 -31.50 12.50 35.34
C ALA A 633 -32.35 13.44 34.48
N GLY A 634 -31.77 14.03 33.40
CA GLY A 634 -32.48 14.95 32.51
C GLY A 634 -33.28 14.24 31.40
N ASN A 635 -33.01 12.99 31.14
CA ASN A 635 -33.73 12.17 30.18
C ASN A 635 -34.77 11.32 30.90
N GLY A 636 -36.01 11.79 31.01
CA GLY A 636 -37.12 11.16 31.71
C GLY A 636 -37.57 9.78 31.23
N HIS A 637 -36.74 9.06 30.51
CA HIS A 637 -36.91 7.65 30.10
C HIS A 637 -35.61 6.90 30.39
N ALA A 638 -35.66 6.03 31.36
CA ALA A 638 -34.64 5.03 31.65
C ALA A 638 -34.41 4.16 30.39
N GLY A 639 -33.19 4.18 29.84
CA GLY A 639 -32.89 3.13 28.88
C GLY A 639 -31.88 3.37 27.77
N ASN A 640 -31.32 4.54 27.57
CA ASN A 640 -30.20 4.67 26.62
C ASN A 640 -28.93 5.04 27.41
N GLY A 641 -28.09 4.05 27.67
CA GLY A 641 -26.88 4.11 28.47
C GLY A 641 -25.82 5.08 27.94
N LEU A 642 -26.11 6.37 28.06
CA LEU A 642 -25.10 7.41 27.95
C LEU A 642 -24.32 7.41 29.27
N GLY A 643 -23.14 6.83 29.23
CA GLY A 643 -22.29 6.60 30.39
C GLY A 643 -20.89 7.16 30.23
N LEU A 644 -19.99 6.68 31.06
CA LEU A 644 -18.58 7.05 31.05
C LEU A 644 -17.90 6.72 29.71
N GLU A 645 -18.38 5.69 28.97
CA GLU A 645 -17.87 5.31 27.64
C GLU A 645 -17.95 6.47 26.64
N GLN A 646 -18.99 7.27 26.67
CA GLN A 646 -19.14 8.42 25.77
C GLN A 646 -18.15 9.55 26.09
N ILE A 647 -17.83 9.74 27.39
CA ILE A 647 -16.79 10.69 27.79
C ILE A 647 -15.42 10.21 27.35
N GLU A 648 -15.16 8.89 27.45
CA GLU A 648 -13.96 8.26 26.94
C GLU A 648 -13.82 8.46 25.42
N GLU A 649 -14.88 8.18 24.66
CA GLU A 649 -14.90 8.37 23.21
C GLU A 649 -14.63 9.83 22.81
N LEU A 650 -15.25 10.79 23.51
CA LEU A 650 -15.04 12.22 23.25
C LEU A 650 -13.61 12.68 23.60
N PHE A 651 -13.01 12.11 24.64
CA PHE A 651 -11.61 12.34 24.99
C PHE A 651 -10.67 11.76 23.92
N ILE A 652 -10.91 10.53 23.48
CA ILE A 652 -10.16 9.87 22.41
C ILE A 652 -10.28 10.66 21.10
N ALA A 653 -11.48 11.14 20.78
CA ALA A 653 -11.73 11.98 19.60
C ALA A 653 -11.06 13.37 19.67
N GLY A 654 -10.51 13.76 20.82
CA GLY A 654 -9.84 15.04 21.00
C GLY A 654 -10.78 16.22 21.23
N LEU A 655 -12.04 15.96 21.53
CA LEU A 655 -13.05 16.99 21.86
C LEU A 655 -13.00 17.42 23.33
N LEU A 656 -12.39 16.60 24.18
CA LEU A 656 -12.20 16.83 25.59
C LEU A 656 -10.74 16.67 26.00
N THR A 657 -10.38 17.33 27.12
CA THR A 657 -9.20 17.03 27.93
C THR A 657 -9.67 16.56 29.30
N LEU A 658 -8.92 15.72 30.00
CA LEU A 658 -9.23 15.23 31.34
C LEU A 658 -8.25 15.84 32.35
N ARG A 659 -8.73 16.26 33.50
CA ARG A 659 -7.93 16.82 34.61
C ARG A 659 -8.30 16.12 35.91
N GLU A 660 -7.37 16.06 36.86
CA GLU A 660 -7.67 15.62 38.21
C GLU A 660 -8.60 16.61 38.91
N ALA A 661 -9.53 16.10 39.74
CA ALA A 661 -10.38 16.93 40.56
C ALA A 661 -9.51 17.69 41.57
N ARG A 662 -9.72 19.00 41.71
CA ARG A 662 -9.01 19.79 42.71
C ARG A 662 -9.47 19.37 44.11
N THR A 663 -8.55 19.00 44.96
CA THR A 663 -8.81 18.89 46.41
C THR A 663 -8.98 20.29 47.01
N GLU A 664 -9.95 20.46 47.92
CA GLU A 664 -10.14 21.73 48.65
C GLU A 664 -8.83 22.09 49.39
N GLY A 665 -8.10 23.07 48.88
CA GLY A 665 -6.83 23.52 49.45
C GLY A 665 -5.79 24.05 48.45
N ASP A 666 -5.92 23.80 47.17
CA ASP A 666 -4.94 24.25 46.16
C ASP A 666 -5.23 25.69 45.68
N GLN A 667 -4.34 26.60 46.02
CA GLN A 667 -4.29 27.95 45.41
C GLN A 667 -4.00 27.83 43.90
N PRO A 668 -4.52 28.74 43.06
CA PRO A 668 -4.31 28.67 41.61
C PRO A 668 -2.82 28.78 41.27
N ALA A 669 -2.25 27.70 40.81
CA ALA A 669 -0.89 27.71 40.26
C ALA A 669 -0.85 28.64 39.05
N SER A 670 0.17 29.53 39.06
CA SER A 670 0.51 30.41 37.94
C SER A 670 0.62 29.63 36.63
N PRO A 671 0.24 30.21 35.48
CA PRO A 671 0.30 29.54 34.14
C PRO A 671 1.68 29.02 33.72
N ALA A 672 2.73 29.27 34.50
CA ALA A 672 4.11 28.84 34.19
C ALA A 672 4.45 27.39 34.63
N ALA A 673 3.58 26.67 35.37
CA ALA A 673 3.87 25.34 35.92
C ALA A 673 3.31 24.15 35.11
N ILE A 674 2.74 24.38 33.93
CA ILE A 674 2.29 23.32 33.00
C ILE A 674 3.39 23.07 31.96
N ARG A 675 4.64 22.90 32.41
CA ARG A 675 5.75 22.41 31.63
C ARG A 675 6.40 21.26 32.39
N ARG A 676 5.82 20.07 32.24
CA ARG A 676 6.57 18.80 32.31
C ARG A 676 5.74 17.67 31.72
#